data_800e27ea3d425c7223753201b52d1747
#
_entry.id   800e27ea3d425c7223753201b52d1747
#
_cell.length_a   1.000
_cell.length_b   1.000
_cell.length_c   1.000
_cell.angle_alpha   90.00
_cell.angle_beta   90.00
_cell.angle_gamma   90.00
#
_symmetry.space_group_name_H-M   'P 1'
#
loop_
_entity.id
_entity.type
_entity.pdbx_description
1 polymer ?
#
loop_
_entity_poly.entity_id
_entity_poly.type
_entity_poly.pdbx_seq_one_letter_code
_entity_poly.pdbx_strand_id
1 'polypeptide(L)'
;MYKSIFNKRTSILFKHFSNKQYALFSVLGKEVLIGTLSIATLSNAKAEGISVNASKADSTFLYHGKEVKLNEVLVTAARAPQASGQQTRMVTVLSREDLKAIPAQSVNDLLKYVVGIDVRQRGPIGAQTDVGLRGGNQEQVTLLLNGINICDPQTGHNTFDVPIDMNEIERIEILKGPSGRVYGTSSLFGAINIITKQAVNNSLHSFVKAGSYGFLSAGVGVHTLKGAVSNALSGSYTRSDGYSHDAKGHHNMDFEGGKAFYQGVYNTNELNVQWHAGISSKGFGSNYFYGPSDNQYEHTFKTFTAIQAETKTGKIHFKPAIYWNRNMDRYEWNRSTPVPVKFNYNRTDVYGLNLNSYFDWFAGRTALGAEIRNEDLVSGHMGELLSTPRHIHGTDRDYTHGLNRTNISFVAEHNLSWQAFNASFGFIATKNSWAEMNMRVYPGVDLSYRLTPESKLYASYSSSLRMPSVTELYYKYKGYEPNKHLKPEELSAFEIGYKYHSNAIQAEIALYHNHLTNMIDWVKRITPDNQFVWKSVNFGVINSMGVETGLHLNLQQLIPAQHFFKSFQVAYTYTHQKVENNKEIESRNVLEYLRHKASAILLMEPITNVSWSMMYRFSDRMGTFTNKEKQVTSYKPYGVLDTRLTYTQPRYTVFVEANNLLDKTYFDFGNVPQPGFWFMAGASFNINL
;
A
#
# COMPACT_ATOMS: atom_id res chain seq x y z
N MET A 1 -13.94 -14.38 -48.90
CA MET A 1 -13.92 -12.97 -48.41
C MET A 1 -13.60 -12.82 -46.94
N TYR A 2 -13.13 -13.88 -46.26
CA TYR A 2 -12.84 -13.87 -44.80
C TYR A 2 -11.34 -14.02 -44.44
N LYS A 3 -10.45 -14.10 -45.43
CA LYS A 3 -8.98 -14.22 -45.23
C LYS A 3 -8.18 -12.92 -45.34
N SER A 4 -8.81 -11.81 -45.73
CA SER A 4 -8.09 -10.51 -45.91
C SER A 4 -8.13 -9.55 -44.73
N ILE A 5 -8.96 -9.84 -43.74
CA ILE A 5 -9.15 -8.92 -42.55
C ILE A 5 -8.18 -9.27 -41.44
N PHE A 6 -7.68 -10.51 -41.36
CA PHE A 6 -6.76 -10.91 -40.29
C PHE A 6 -5.31 -10.47 -40.50
N ASN A 7 -4.88 -10.29 -41.76
CA ASN A 7 -3.48 -9.89 -42.06
C ASN A 7 -3.21 -8.37 -42.00
N LYS A 8 -4.23 -7.53 -41.91
CA LYS A 8 -4.03 -6.09 -41.78
C LYS A 8 -3.96 -5.60 -40.34
N ARG A 9 -4.50 -6.34 -39.36
CA ARG A 9 -4.45 -5.96 -37.95
C ARG A 9 -3.15 -6.38 -37.24
N THR A 10 -2.52 -7.46 -37.67
CA THR A 10 -1.22 -7.88 -37.09
C THR A 10 -0.03 -7.03 -37.54
N SER A 11 -0.11 -6.40 -38.72
CA SER A 11 0.96 -5.48 -39.16
C SER A 11 0.91 -4.09 -38.51
N ILE A 12 -0.23 -3.70 -37.92
CA ILE A 12 -0.37 -2.42 -37.21
C ILE A 12 0.12 -2.53 -35.76
N LEU A 13 0.04 -3.73 -35.15
CA LEU A 13 0.57 -3.97 -33.80
C LEU A 13 2.11 -3.89 -33.71
N PHE A 14 2.83 -4.13 -34.80
CA PHE A 14 4.30 -4.03 -34.84
C PHE A 14 4.84 -2.67 -35.29
N LYS A 15 4.00 -1.80 -35.86
CA LYS A 15 4.46 -0.48 -36.36
C LYS A 15 4.35 0.67 -35.38
N HIS A 16 3.72 0.50 -34.22
CA HIS A 16 3.58 1.56 -33.22
C HIS A 16 4.56 1.47 -32.04
N PHE A 17 5.43 0.45 -32.01
CA PHE A 17 6.65 0.50 -31.20
C PHE A 17 7.69 1.37 -31.92
N SER A 18 7.60 2.67 -31.71
CA SER A 18 8.56 3.60 -32.27
C SER A 18 9.95 3.35 -31.67
N ASN A 19 10.98 3.39 -32.51
CA ASN A 19 12.41 3.15 -32.21
C ASN A 19 13.00 3.91 -30.99
N LYS A 20 12.23 4.76 -30.31
CA LYS A 20 12.67 5.51 -29.13
C LYS A 20 12.54 4.74 -27.81
N GLN A 21 11.71 3.70 -27.73
CA GLN A 21 11.57 2.89 -26.49
C GLN A 21 12.63 1.78 -26.38
N TYR A 22 13.16 1.31 -27.51
CA TYR A 22 14.24 0.31 -27.52
C TYR A 22 15.55 0.81 -26.93
N ALA A 23 15.83 2.12 -26.99
CA ALA A 23 17.03 2.71 -26.42
C ALA A 23 17.03 2.70 -24.88
N LEU A 24 15.86 2.84 -24.24
CA LEU A 24 15.75 2.82 -22.77
C LEU A 24 15.92 1.40 -22.20
N PHE A 25 15.37 0.39 -22.89
CA PHE A 25 15.53 -1.01 -22.50
C PHE A 25 16.96 -1.53 -22.74
N SER A 26 17.67 -1.03 -23.73
CA SER A 26 19.05 -1.44 -24.03
C SER A 26 20.08 -0.90 -23.05
N VAL A 27 19.85 0.25 -22.44
CA VAL A 27 20.75 0.84 -21.42
C VAL A 27 20.52 0.21 -20.06
N LEU A 28 19.27 0.00 -19.66
CA LEU A 28 18.93 -0.67 -18.39
C LEU A 28 19.27 -2.16 -18.39
N GLY A 29 19.14 -2.84 -19.54
CA GLY A 29 19.52 -4.24 -19.68
C GLY A 29 21.01 -4.51 -19.49
N LYS A 30 21.88 -3.57 -19.82
CA LYS A 30 23.34 -3.74 -19.66
C LYS A 30 23.80 -3.55 -18.21
N GLU A 31 23.23 -2.61 -17.47
CA GLU A 31 23.62 -2.38 -16.08
C GLU A 31 23.04 -3.42 -15.11
N VAL A 32 21.83 -3.90 -15.38
CA VAL A 32 21.23 -5.01 -14.60
C VAL A 32 21.93 -6.35 -14.88
N LEU A 33 22.39 -6.57 -16.11
CA LEU A 33 23.12 -7.80 -16.47
C LEU A 33 24.53 -7.83 -15.84
N ILE A 34 25.20 -6.70 -15.68
CA ILE A 34 26.52 -6.62 -15.04
C ILE A 34 26.41 -6.87 -13.53
N GLY A 35 25.36 -6.37 -12.88
CA GLY A 35 25.09 -6.65 -11.46
C GLY A 35 24.78 -8.12 -11.17
N THR A 36 24.08 -8.80 -12.07
CA THR A 36 23.71 -10.22 -11.90
C THR A 36 24.86 -11.19 -12.24
N LEU A 37 25.75 -10.85 -13.17
CA LEU A 37 26.92 -11.68 -13.47
C LEU A 37 27.95 -11.68 -12.35
N SER A 38 28.11 -10.60 -11.60
CA SER A 38 29.04 -10.52 -10.48
C SER A 38 28.64 -11.37 -9.27
N ILE A 39 27.35 -11.70 -9.13
CA ILE A 39 26.82 -12.54 -8.04
C ILE A 39 26.88 -14.04 -8.40
N ALA A 40 26.87 -14.38 -9.70
CA ALA A 40 26.95 -15.77 -10.16
C ALA A 40 28.33 -16.42 -10.00
N THR A 41 29.40 -15.64 -9.82
CA THR A 41 30.77 -16.16 -9.66
C THR A 41 31.12 -16.59 -8.23
N LEU A 42 30.28 -16.33 -7.25
CA LEU A 42 30.48 -16.76 -5.84
C LEU A 42 29.89 -18.16 -5.50
N SER A 43 29.29 -18.88 -6.44
CA SER A 43 28.53 -20.11 -6.19
C SER A 43 29.29 -21.44 -6.32
N ASN A 44 30.64 -21.45 -6.34
CA ASN A 44 31.42 -22.68 -6.44
C ASN A 44 31.99 -23.18 -5.09
N ALA A 45 31.29 -22.98 -3.98
CA ALA A 45 31.61 -23.70 -2.74
C ALA A 45 30.85 -25.01 -2.69
N LYS A 46 31.57 -26.14 -2.70
CA LYS A 46 31.02 -27.49 -2.55
C LYS A 46 30.27 -27.61 -1.22
N ALA A 47 28.97 -27.85 -1.28
CA ALA A 47 28.18 -28.27 -0.15
C ALA A 47 27.99 -29.80 -0.21
N GLU A 48 28.49 -30.52 0.77
CA GLU A 48 28.17 -31.94 1.02
C GLU A 48 26.71 -32.05 1.44
N GLY A 49 26.02 -33.01 0.84
CA GLY A 49 24.58 -33.17 0.97
C GLY A 49 24.18 -33.70 2.35
N ILE A 50 23.30 -33.02 3.02
CA ILE A 50 22.46 -33.56 4.10
C ILE A 50 21.04 -33.71 3.54
N SER A 51 20.63 -34.98 3.37
CA SER A 51 19.24 -35.31 3.01
C SER A 51 18.35 -35.09 4.24
N VAL A 52 17.48 -34.08 4.19
CA VAL A 52 16.43 -33.91 5.19
C VAL A 52 15.19 -34.64 4.71
N ASN A 53 14.89 -35.80 5.32
CA ASN A 53 13.61 -36.47 5.20
C ASN A 53 12.52 -35.56 5.79
N ALA A 54 11.59 -35.11 4.96
CA ALA A 54 10.39 -34.41 5.37
C ALA A 54 9.42 -35.40 6.04
N SER A 55 9.62 -35.70 7.31
CA SER A 55 8.58 -36.25 8.17
C SER A 55 7.68 -35.10 8.65
N LYS A 56 6.36 -35.33 8.65
CA LYS A 56 5.39 -34.47 9.33
C LYS A 56 5.78 -34.38 10.82
N ALA A 57 6.60 -33.40 11.16
CA ALA A 57 6.86 -33.02 12.55
C ALA A 57 5.92 -31.86 12.88
N ASP A 58 5.13 -32.05 13.91
CA ASP A 58 4.47 -30.96 14.64
C ASP A 58 5.58 -29.99 15.05
N SER A 59 5.66 -28.90 14.33
CA SER A 59 6.71 -27.91 14.51
C SER A 59 6.27 -26.91 15.58
N THR A 60 6.46 -27.29 16.82
CA THR A 60 6.45 -26.39 17.98
C THR A 60 7.87 -25.91 18.25
N PHE A 61 8.08 -24.63 18.47
CA PHE A 61 9.33 -24.12 19.01
C PHE A 61 9.09 -23.47 20.38
N LEU A 62 10.06 -23.62 21.27
CA LEU A 62 10.00 -23.03 22.61
C LEU A 62 10.44 -21.55 22.53
N TYR A 63 9.54 -20.64 22.85
CA TYR A 63 9.84 -19.24 23.05
C TYR A 63 9.62 -18.88 24.52
N HIS A 64 10.68 -18.53 25.22
CA HIS A 64 10.67 -18.34 26.69
C HIS A 64 10.04 -19.50 27.49
N GLY A 65 10.32 -20.75 27.11
CA GLY A 65 9.80 -21.92 27.80
C GLY A 65 8.31 -22.22 27.56
N LYS A 66 7.66 -21.56 26.61
CA LYS A 66 6.28 -21.85 26.20
C LYS A 66 6.25 -22.41 24.78
N GLU A 67 5.45 -23.44 24.56
CA GLU A 67 5.18 -23.97 23.23
C GLU A 67 4.37 -22.91 22.41
N VAL A 68 4.93 -22.49 21.30
CA VAL A 68 4.24 -21.65 20.31
C VAL A 68 3.85 -22.54 19.14
N LYS A 69 2.56 -22.66 18.87
CA LYS A 69 2.07 -23.39 17.70
C LYS A 69 2.46 -22.64 16.43
N LEU A 70 3.05 -23.33 15.47
CA LEU A 70 3.59 -22.78 14.22
C LEU A 70 2.58 -22.13 13.28
N ASN A 71 1.30 -22.20 13.58
CA ASN A 71 0.24 -21.48 12.84
C ASN A 71 0.06 -20.02 13.31
N GLU A 72 0.86 -19.53 14.24
CA GLU A 72 0.81 -18.16 14.70
C GLU A 72 1.65 -17.27 13.77
N VAL A 73 0.98 -16.43 12.97
CA VAL A 73 1.64 -15.50 12.06
C VAL A 73 2.51 -14.53 12.85
N LEU A 74 3.82 -14.55 12.61
CA LEU A 74 4.72 -13.50 13.10
C LEU A 74 4.41 -12.19 12.38
N VAL A 75 4.01 -11.18 13.11
CA VAL A 75 3.65 -9.87 12.56
C VAL A 75 4.75 -8.87 12.87
N THR A 76 5.05 -7.99 11.94
CA THR A 76 6.10 -6.97 12.07
C THR A 76 5.59 -5.67 12.71
N ALA A 77 4.52 -5.74 13.50
CA ALA A 77 3.95 -4.58 14.18
C ALA A 77 4.78 -4.03 15.37
N ALA A 78 5.95 -4.60 15.60
CA ALA A 78 6.95 -4.14 16.56
C ALA A 78 8.35 -4.15 15.91
N ARG A 79 9.30 -3.39 16.43
CA ARG A 79 10.69 -3.38 15.92
C ARG A 79 11.38 -4.73 16.04
N ALA A 80 11.03 -5.51 17.04
CA ALA A 80 11.43 -6.90 17.18
C ALA A 80 10.28 -7.83 16.78
N PRO A 81 10.55 -8.99 16.15
CA PRO A 81 9.53 -9.97 15.82
C PRO A 81 8.75 -10.39 17.07
N GLN A 82 7.42 -10.43 16.97
CA GLN A 82 6.52 -10.90 18.03
C GLN A 82 5.46 -11.83 17.42
N ALA A 83 5.07 -12.85 18.18
CA ALA A 83 3.93 -13.67 17.83
C ALA A 83 2.63 -12.84 17.91
N SER A 84 1.66 -13.10 17.02
CA SER A 84 0.40 -12.34 16.95
C SER A 84 -0.35 -12.33 18.29
N GLY A 85 -0.33 -13.42 19.05
CA GLY A 85 -0.95 -13.50 20.38
C GLY A 85 -0.31 -12.62 21.45
N GLN A 86 0.99 -12.30 21.30
CA GLN A 86 1.74 -11.44 22.23
C GLN A 86 1.65 -9.96 21.90
N GLN A 87 1.10 -9.63 20.73
CA GLN A 87 0.99 -8.24 20.32
C GLN A 87 0.00 -7.47 21.20
N THR A 88 0.46 -6.33 21.66
CA THR A 88 -0.32 -5.41 22.49
C THR A 88 -1.21 -4.48 21.64
N ARG A 89 -0.90 -4.31 20.33
CA ARG A 89 -1.62 -3.44 19.39
C ARG A 89 -2.56 -4.20 18.48
N MET A 90 -3.49 -3.47 17.89
CA MET A 90 -4.37 -3.98 16.85
C MET A 90 -3.63 -4.01 15.51
N VAL A 91 -3.43 -5.21 14.97
CA VAL A 91 -2.94 -5.43 13.61
C VAL A 91 -3.98 -6.26 12.88
N THR A 92 -4.47 -5.73 11.77
CA THR A 92 -5.31 -6.50 10.85
C THR A 92 -4.40 -7.18 9.83
N VAL A 93 -4.54 -8.49 9.68
CA VAL A 93 -3.77 -9.28 8.71
C VAL A 93 -4.74 -9.81 7.65
N LEU A 94 -4.50 -9.45 6.38
CA LEU A 94 -5.14 -10.11 5.24
C LEU A 94 -4.25 -11.29 4.85
N SER A 95 -4.73 -12.47 5.09
CA SER A 95 -4.04 -13.73 4.81
C SER A 95 -4.03 -14.06 3.31
N ARG A 96 -3.30 -15.09 2.94
CA ARG A 96 -3.28 -15.62 1.56
C ARG A 96 -4.68 -16.10 1.12
N GLU A 97 -5.45 -16.66 2.03
CA GLU A 97 -6.81 -17.12 1.80
C GLU A 97 -7.73 -15.93 1.50
N ASP A 98 -7.63 -14.85 2.26
CA ASP A 98 -8.38 -13.62 2.02
C ASP A 98 -8.04 -13.01 0.66
N LEU A 99 -6.73 -12.99 0.29
CA LEU A 99 -6.26 -12.49 -1.00
C LEU A 99 -6.84 -13.27 -2.20
N LYS A 100 -7.10 -14.58 -2.02
CA LYS A 100 -7.70 -15.42 -3.07
C LYS A 100 -9.22 -15.31 -3.13
N ALA A 101 -9.86 -15.11 -1.99
CA ALA A 101 -11.33 -15.05 -1.88
C ALA A 101 -11.91 -13.75 -2.43
N ILE A 102 -11.20 -12.62 -2.29
CA ILE A 102 -11.65 -11.29 -2.67
C ILE A 102 -11.40 -11.05 -4.18
N PRO A 103 -12.40 -10.63 -4.99
CA PRO A 103 -12.21 -10.23 -6.39
C PRO A 103 -11.48 -8.90 -6.45
N ALA A 104 -10.16 -8.96 -6.39
CA ALA A 104 -9.30 -7.79 -6.41
C ALA A 104 -8.30 -7.88 -7.56
N GLN A 105 -8.10 -6.76 -8.24
CA GLN A 105 -7.12 -6.64 -9.32
C GLN A 105 -5.83 -5.96 -8.82
N SER A 106 -5.92 -5.29 -7.68
CA SER A 106 -4.81 -4.57 -7.04
C SER A 106 -4.89 -4.67 -5.52
N VAL A 107 -3.82 -4.29 -4.84
CA VAL A 107 -3.81 -4.11 -3.37
C VAL A 107 -4.91 -3.13 -2.93
N ASN A 108 -5.13 -2.07 -3.71
CA ASN A 108 -6.14 -1.07 -3.39
C ASN A 108 -7.56 -1.64 -3.36
N ASP A 109 -7.88 -2.58 -4.27
CA ASP A 109 -9.19 -3.22 -4.30
C ASP A 109 -9.41 -4.10 -3.06
N LEU A 110 -8.37 -4.80 -2.60
CA LEU A 110 -8.42 -5.55 -1.34
C LEU A 110 -8.73 -4.64 -0.15
N LEU A 111 -8.07 -3.48 -0.09
CA LEU A 111 -8.21 -2.53 1.01
C LEU A 111 -9.62 -1.92 1.09
N LYS A 112 -10.41 -1.95 0.01
CA LYS A 112 -11.83 -1.53 0.02
C LYS A 112 -12.68 -2.33 1.01
N TYR A 113 -12.30 -3.57 1.31
CA TYR A 113 -13.03 -4.46 2.24
C TYR A 113 -12.50 -4.41 3.68
N VAL A 114 -11.41 -3.70 3.94
CA VAL A 114 -10.81 -3.58 5.27
C VAL A 114 -11.45 -2.45 6.07
N VAL A 115 -11.78 -2.75 7.32
CA VAL A 115 -12.32 -1.80 8.30
C VAL A 115 -11.34 -0.66 8.57
N GLY A 116 -11.87 0.57 8.68
CA GLY A 116 -11.09 1.76 9.00
C GLY A 116 -10.29 2.34 7.83
N ILE A 117 -10.24 1.66 6.67
CA ILE A 117 -9.55 2.14 5.47
C ILE A 117 -10.54 2.83 4.53
N ASP A 118 -10.17 4.02 4.08
CA ASP A 118 -10.84 4.77 3.01
C ASP A 118 -10.02 4.65 1.72
N VAL A 119 -10.60 4.05 0.68
CA VAL A 119 -9.98 3.91 -0.64
C VAL A 119 -10.74 4.79 -1.62
N ARG A 120 -10.07 5.83 -2.11
CA ARG A 120 -10.62 6.77 -3.08
C ARG A 120 -9.98 6.52 -4.44
N GLN A 121 -10.69 5.84 -5.30
CA GLN A 121 -10.21 5.59 -6.65
C GLN A 121 -10.46 6.81 -7.53
N ARG A 122 -9.38 7.36 -8.06
CA ARG A 122 -9.38 8.58 -8.86
C ARG A 122 -9.19 8.28 -10.34
N GLY A 123 -10.00 7.45 -10.95
CA GLY A 123 -9.86 7.18 -12.37
C GLY A 123 -10.11 5.73 -12.73
N PRO A 124 -9.65 5.28 -13.90
CA PRO A 124 -9.89 3.93 -14.39
C PRO A 124 -9.23 2.88 -13.50
N ILE A 125 -9.66 1.64 -13.69
CA ILE A 125 -9.08 0.46 -13.04
C ILE A 125 -7.56 0.47 -13.28
N GLY A 126 -6.78 0.47 -12.17
CA GLY A 126 -5.32 0.53 -12.23
C GLY A 126 -4.71 1.93 -12.26
N ALA A 127 -5.52 3.00 -12.34
CA ALA A 127 -5.08 4.37 -12.19
C ALA A 127 -4.72 4.71 -10.73
N GLN A 128 -4.58 5.98 -10.44
CA GLN A 128 -4.23 6.50 -9.12
C GLN A 128 -5.33 6.22 -8.08
N THR A 129 -4.91 5.87 -6.88
CA THR A 129 -5.79 5.58 -5.74
C THR A 129 -5.23 6.20 -4.47
N ASP A 130 -6.02 7.02 -3.81
CA ASP A 130 -5.70 7.56 -2.49
C ASP A 130 -6.21 6.62 -1.41
N VAL A 131 -5.37 6.32 -0.44
CA VAL A 131 -5.73 5.46 0.69
C VAL A 131 -5.56 6.23 1.99
N GLY A 132 -6.66 6.41 2.69
CA GLY A 132 -6.71 7.01 4.02
C GLY A 132 -7.03 5.97 5.10
N LEU A 133 -6.84 6.34 6.36
CA LEU A 133 -7.05 5.48 7.51
C LEU A 133 -7.67 6.29 8.65
N ARG A 134 -8.82 5.85 9.22
CA ARG A 134 -9.50 6.50 10.37
C ARG A 134 -9.74 8.01 10.19
N GLY A 135 -10.06 8.42 8.96
CA GLY A 135 -10.27 9.84 8.62
C GLY A 135 -9.01 10.61 8.23
N GLY A 136 -7.82 9.99 8.29
CA GLY A 136 -6.60 10.52 7.68
C GLY A 136 -6.60 10.37 6.16
N ASN A 137 -5.75 11.13 5.48
CA ASN A 137 -5.60 11.13 4.03
C ASN A 137 -4.37 10.30 3.57
N GLN A 138 -4.13 10.26 2.26
CA GLN A 138 -3.05 9.49 1.63
C GLN A 138 -1.63 9.95 2.01
N GLU A 139 -1.46 11.20 2.44
CA GLU A 139 -0.16 11.72 2.91
C GLU A 139 0.20 11.22 4.32
N GLN A 140 -0.79 10.70 5.05
CA GLN A 140 -0.73 10.36 6.47
C GLN A 140 -0.66 8.86 6.75
N VAL A 141 -0.63 8.04 5.69
CA VAL A 141 -0.54 6.57 5.76
C VAL A 141 0.76 6.11 5.12
N THR A 142 1.53 5.30 5.84
CA THR A 142 2.78 4.75 5.32
C THR A 142 2.54 3.41 4.63
N LEU A 143 3.08 3.25 3.42
CA LEU A 143 3.15 1.98 2.72
C LEU A 143 4.56 1.39 2.82
N LEU A 144 4.61 0.11 3.20
CA LEU A 144 5.86 -0.62 3.31
C LEU A 144 5.83 -1.87 2.41
N LEU A 145 6.99 -2.25 1.94
CA LEU A 145 7.25 -3.53 1.30
C LEU A 145 8.31 -4.28 2.11
N ASN A 146 7.94 -5.41 2.71
CA ASN A 146 8.79 -6.18 3.62
C ASN A 146 9.40 -5.33 4.77
N GLY A 147 8.60 -4.37 5.29
CA GLY A 147 9.03 -3.48 6.37
C GLY A 147 9.84 -2.25 5.92
N ILE A 148 10.12 -2.09 4.63
CA ILE A 148 10.82 -0.93 4.07
C ILE A 148 9.82 0.09 3.54
N ASN A 149 9.95 1.34 3.95
CA ASN A 149 9.10 2.45 3.53
C ASN A 149 9.33 2.81 2.06
N ILE A 150 8.28 2.68 1.23
CA ILE A 150 8.29 2.96 -0.21
C ILE A 150 7.46 4.20 -0.60
N CYS A 151 7.07 5.03 0.37
CA CYS A 151 6.32 6.26 0.13
C CYS A 151 7.15 7.28 -0.65
N ASP A 152 6.46 8.04 -1.51
CA ASP A 152 7.01 9.16 -2.24
C ASP A 152 6.89 10.44 -1.39
N PRO A 153 7.97 11.12 -1.04
CA PRO A 153 7.91 12.38 -0.29
C PRO A 153 7.41 13.57 -1.11
N GLN A 154 7.29 13.43 -2.43
CA GLN A 154 6.70 14.46 -3.28
C GLN A 154 5.20 14.56 -3.04
N THR A 155 4.49 13.42 -3.09
CA THR A 155 3.04 13.32 -2.94
C THR A 155 2.61 11.92 -2.54
N GLY A 156 1.59 11.81 -1.69
CA GLY A 156 0.98 10.53 -1.32
C GLY A 156 0.16 9.88 -2.44
N HIS A 157 -0.19 10.64 -3.48
CA HIS A 157 -1.07 10.14 -4.56
C HIS A 157 -0.52 8.93 -5.32
N ASN A 158 0.79 8.82 -5.50
CA ASN A 158 1.42 7.71 -6.22
C ASN A 158 1.95 6.61 -5.29
N THR A 159 1.71 6.70 -3.99
CA THR A 159 2.26 5.78 -2.99
C THR A 159 1.85 4.33 -3.25
N PHE A 160 0.59 4.09 -3.61
CA PHE A 160 0.04 2.75 -3.82
C PHE A 160 0.31 2.15 -5.22
N ASP A 161 1.16 2.76 -6.01
CA ASP A 161 1.71 2.15 -7.21
C ASP A 161 2.83 1.16 -6.85
N VAL A 162 2.44 -0.04 -6.45
CA VAL A 162 3.36 -1.04 -5.92
C VAL A 162 3.99 -1.84 -7.06
N PRO A 163 5.32 -1.93 -7.16
CA PRO A 163 6.01 -2.66 -8.24
C PRO A 163 6.02 -4.19 -8.02
N ILE A 164 4.88 -4.75 -7.63
CA ILE A 164 4.72 -6.18 -7.34
C ILE A 164 3.33 -6.65 -7.73
N ASP A 165 3.22 -7.89 -8.19
CA ASP A 165 1.95 -8.54 -8.46
C ASP A 165 1.29 -9.09 -7.20
N MET A 166 -0.05 -9.14 -7.24
CA MET A 166 -0.86 -9.76 -6.18
C MET A 166 -0.46 -11.23 -5.91
N ASN A 167 -0.02 -11.95 -6.94
CA ASN A 167 0.41 -13.34 -6.82
C ASN A 167 1.69 -13.52 -6.01
N GLU A 168 2.52 -12.49 -5.91
CA GLU A 168 3.76 -12.48 -5.13
C GLU A 168 3.55 -12.03 -3.67
N ILE A 169 2.34 -11.64 -3.30
CA ILE A 169 2.02 -11.21 -1.93
C ILE A 169 1.66 -12.43 -1.09
N GLU A 170 2.32 -12.57 0.06
CA GLU A 170 2.00 -13.57 1.07
C GLU A 170 0.88 -13.11 1.98
N ARG A 171 0.97 -11.88 2.49
CA ARG A 171 -0.04 -11.25 3.34
C ARG A 171 0.12 -9.74 3.34
N ILE A 172 -0.89 -9.06 3.83
CA ILE A 172 -0.86 -7.61 4.08
C ILE A 172 -1.15 -7.37 5.56
N GLU A 173 -0.25 -6.66 6.22
CA GLU A 173 -0.37 -6.29 7.63
C GLU A 173 -0.75 -4.82 7.73
N ILE A 174 -1.79 -4.50 8.48
CA ILE A 174 -2.31 -3.14 8.63
C ILE A 174 -2.25 -2.77 10.11
N LEU A 175 -1.35 -1.87 10.43
CA LEU A 175 -1.20 -1.29 11.76
C LEU A 175 -1.93 0.05 11.81
N LYS A 176 -2.94 0.15 12.65
CA LYS A 176 -3.79 1.34 12.79
C LYS A 176 -3.28 2.25 13.91
N GLY A 177 -3.48 3.56 13.75
CA GLY A 177 -2.99 4.58 14.67
C GLY A 177 -1.50 4.91 14.48
N PRO A 178 -0.96 5.90 15.21
CA PRO A 178 0.42 6.37 15.09
C PRO A 178 1.42 5.23 15.24
N SER A 179 2.23 5.00 14.22
CA SER A 179 3.14 3.85 14.13
C SER A 179 4.61 4.26 13.99
N GLY A 180 4.92 5.53 14.26
CA GLY A 180 6.26 6.08 14.08
C GLY A 180 7.36 5.31 14.80
N ARG A 181 7.12 4.82 16.01
CA ARG A 181 8.12 4.03 16.77
C ARG A 181 8.41 2.66 16.13
N VAL A 182 7.50 2.13 15.28
CA VAL A 182 7.70 0.85 14.58
C VAL A 182 8.28 1.10 13.19
N TYR A 183 7.69 2.00 12.41
CA TYR A 183 7.96 2.17 10.99
C TYR A 183 8.59 3.51 10.62
N GLY A 184 8.99 4.32 11.60
CA GLY A 184 9.60 5.63 11.37
C GLY A 184 8.59 6.75 11.18
N THR A 185 9.10 7.93 10.81
CA THR A 185 8.28 9.11 10.53
C THR A 185 7.37 8.89 9.32
N SER A 186 6.28 9.64 9.23
CA SER A 186 5.21 9.57 8.22
C SER A 186 4.10 8.56 8.51
N SER A 187 4.23 7.67 9.48
CA SER A 187 3.17 6.74 9.90
C SER A 187 2.24 7.43 10.90
N LEU A 188 1.49 8.43 10.44
CA LEU A 188 0.67 9.28 11.30
C LEU A 188 -0.62 8.56 11.72
N PHE A 189 -1.46 8.15 10.77
CA PHE A 189 -2.70 7.41 11.03
C PHE A 189 -2.53 5.89 10.96
N GLY A 190 -1.38 5.42 10.48
CA GLY A 190 -1.07 3.99 10.42
C GLY A 190 -0.12 3.63 9.30
N ALA A 191 0.09 2.31 9.17
CA ALA A 191 0.96 1.75 8.16
C ALA A 191 0.35 0.49 7.55
N ILE A 192 0.59 0.28 6.26
CA ILE A 192 0.22 -0.90 5.49
C ILE A 192 1.51 -1.56 5.02
N ASN A 193 1.76 -2.78 5.47
CA ASN A 193 2.98 -3.51 5.15
C ASN A 193 2.65 -4.72 4.26
N ILE A 194 3.16 -4.71 3.06
CA ILE A 194 3.03 -5.81 2.10
C ILE A 194 4.19 -6.77 2.33
N ILE A 195 3.88 -8.03 2.67
CA ILE A 195 4.86 -9.08 2.84
C ILE A 195 4.84 -9.98 1.61
N THR A 196 6.00 -10.17 1.00
CA THR A 196 6.16 -10.97 -0.21
C THR A 196 6.34 -12.44 0.12
N LYS A 197 5.97 -13.31 -0.83
CA LYS A 197 6.22 -14.75 -0.75
C LYS A 197 7.69 -15.07 -0.82
N GLN A 198 8.11 -16.05 -0.05
CA GLN A 198 9.40 -16.71 -0.23
C GLN A 198 9.21 -18.02 -1.02
N ALA A 199 10.13 -18.33 -1.92
CA ALA A 199 10.09 -19.58 -2.64
C ALA A 199 10.33 -20.76 -1.69
N VAL A 200 9.41 -21.72 -1.68
CA VAL A 200 9.49 -22.94 -0.87
C VAL A 200 9.79 -24.18 -1.74
N ASN A 201 9.67 -24.06 -3.06
CA ASN A 201 9.99 -25.09 -4.06
C ASN A 201 10.32 -24.42 -5.39
N ASN A 202 10.78 -25.22 -6.35
CA ASN A 202 10.94 -24.78 -7.73
C ASN A 202 9.58 -24.79 -8.40
N SER A 203 9.14 -23.66 -8.92
CA SER A 203 7.82 -23.55 -9.55
C SER A 203 7.76 -22.44 -10.58
N LEU A 204 6.90 -22.64 -11.57
CA LEU A 204 6.50 -21.63 -12.56
C LEU A 204 5.02 -21.35 -12.34
N HIS A 205 4.65 -20.10 -12.26
CA HIS A 205 3.26 -19.68 -12.28
C HIS A 205 3.02 -18.67 -13.40
N SER A 206 1.83 -18.70 -13.97
CA SER A 206 1.39 -17.74 -14.97
C SER A 206 -0.09 -17.46 -14.80
N PHE A 207 -0.53 -16.31 -15.26
CA PHE A 207 -1.94 -15.97 -15.26
C PHE A 207 -2.32 -15.13 -16.48
N VAL A 208 -3.59 -15.21 -16.85
CA VAL A 208 -4.24 -14.32 -17.81
C VAL A 208 -5.63 -13.98 -17.29
N LYS A 209 -6.03 -12.70 -17.43
CA LYS A 209 -7.34 -12.18 -17.06
C LYS A 209 -7.82 -11.26 -18.18
N ALA A 210 -9.10 -11.36 -18.51
CA ALA A 210 -9.74 -10.47 -19.48
C ALA A 210 -11.17 -10.14 -19.02
N GLY A 211 -11.68 -8.98 -19.40
CA GLY A 211 -13.00 -8.55 -18.96
C GLY A 211 -13.54 -7.32 -19.66
N SER A 212 -14.55 -6.73 -19.06
CA SER A 212 -15.19 -5.52 -19.53
C SER A 212 -14.18 -4.40 -19.75
N TYR A 213 -14.50 -3.42 -20.58
CA TYR A 213 -13.71 -2.22 -20.84
C TYR A 213 -12.34 -2.49 -21.46
N GLY A 214 -12.21 -3.55 -22.29
CA GLY A 214 -10.94 -3.92 -22.90
C GLY A 214 -9.87 -4.33 -21.88
N PHE A 215 -10.27 -4.68 -20.65
CA PHE A 215 -9.34 -5.11 -19.61
C PHE A 215 -8.63 -6.38 -20.02
N LEU A 216 -7.30 -6.34 -19.96
CA LEU A 216 -6.42 -7.49 -20.17
C LEU A 216 -5.25 -7.40 -19.18
N SER A 217 -4.99 -8.48 -18.46
CA SER A 217 -3.83 -8.60 -17.60
C SER A 217 -3.21 -9.98 -17.76
N ALA A 218 -1.88 -10.03 -17.91
CA ALA A 218 -1.15 -11.29 -18.00
C ALA A 218 0.20 -11.17 -17.28
N GLY A 219 0.65 -12.26 -16.70
CA GLY A 219 1.93 -12.28 -15.99
C GLY A 219 2.49 -13.69 -15.83
N VAL A 220 3.77 -13.72 -15.51
CA VAL A 220 4.54 -14.94 -15.26
C VAL A 220 5.48 -14.72 -14.09
N GLY A 221 5.71 -15.78 -13.31
CA GLY A 221 6.70 -15.79 -12.23
C GLY A 221 7.37 -17.14 -12.11
N VAL A 222 8.64 -17.10 -11.74
CA VAL A 222 9.48 -18.28 -11.50
C VAL A 222 10.02 -18.22 -10.09
N HIS A 223 9.84 -19.29 -9.36
CA HIS A 223 10.41 -19.47 -8.03
C HIS A 223 11.44 -20.59 -8.06
N THR A 224 12.58 -20.39 -7.42
CA THR A 224 13.61 -21.42 -7.32
C THR A 224 14.11 -21.52 -5.87
N LEU A 225 14.36 -22.73 -5.44
CA LEU A 225 14.96 -23.04 -4.14
C LEU A 225 16.13 -24.00 -4.34
N LYS A 226 17.31 -23.59 -3.88
CA LYS A 226 18.52 -24.44 -3.88
C LYS A 226 19.29 -24.27 -2.57
N GLY A 227 19.21 -25.29 -1.71
CA GLY A 227 19.81 -25.22 -0.38
C GLY A 227 19.22 -24.08 0.45
N ALA A 228 20.09 -23.18 0.93
CA ALA A 228 19.69 -22.02 1.73
C ALA A 228 19.22 -20.81 0.89
N VAL A 229 19.30 -20.86 -0.43
CA VAL A 229 18.99 -19.75 -1.33
C VAL A 229 17.67 -19.98 -2.04
N SER A 230 16.76 -19.05 -1.90
CA SER A 230 15.53 -18.98 -2.68
C SER A 230 15.49 -17.72 -3.53
N ASN A 231 14.92 -17.82 -4.74
CA ASN A 231 14.73 -16.68 -5.63
C ASN A 231 13.31 -16.69 -6.18
N ALA A 232 12.75 -15.51 -6.39
CA ALA A 232 11.49 -15.28 -7.06
C ALA A 232 11.66 -14.15 -8.07
N LEU A 233 11.25 -14.38 -9.32
CA LEU A 233 11.23 -13.38 -10.38
C LEU A 233 9.85 -13.39 -11.01
N SER A 234 9.21 -12.24 -11.11
CA SER A 234 7.90 -12.09 -11.73
C SER A 234 7.82 -10.87 -12.63
N GLY A 235 6.92 -10.92 -13.60
CA GLY A 235 6.60 -9.80 -14.46
C GLY A 235 5.17 -9.88 -14.96
N SER A 236 4.54 -8.72 -15.12
CA SER A 236 3.17 -8.63 -15.63
C SER A 236 2.93 -7.36 -16.43
N TYR A 237 1.88 -7.43 -17.24
CA TYR A 237 1.34 -6.32 -18.01
C TYR A 237 -0.17 -6.26 -17.83
N THR A 238 -0.71 -5.05 -17.72
CA THR A 238 -2.15 -4.81 -17.58
C THR A 238 -2.55 -3.61 -18.44
N ARG A 239 -3.70 -3.70 -19.11
CA ARG A 239 -4.31 -2.59 -19.86
C ARG A 239 -5.82 -2.56 -19.67
N SER A 240 -6.42 -1.40 -19.92
CA SER A 240 -7.87 -1.20 -20.03
C SER A 240 -8.15 0.00 -20.92
N ASP A 241 -9.25 -0.03 -21.68
CA ASP A 241 -9.69 1.09 -22.52
C ASP A 241 -10.49 2.15 -21.70
N GLY A 242 -10.74 1.86 -20.39
CA GLY A 242 -11.54 2.71 -19.51
C GLY A 242 -13.04 2.40 -19.55
N TYR A 243 -13.75 2.85 -18.52
CA TYR A 243 -15.15 2.48 -18.31
C TYR A 243 -16.15 3.62 -18.47
N SER A 244 -15.71 4.84 -18.70
CA SER A 244 -16.61 5.97 -18.87
C SER A 244 -16.82 6.27 -20.35
N HIS A 245 -18.08 6.33 -20.75
CA HIS A 245 -18.50 6.67 -22.09
C HIS A 245 -19.56 7.78 -22.02
N ASP A 246 -19.55 8.69 -22.98
CA ASP A 246 -20.64 9.60 -23.25
C ASP A 246 -21.15 9.44 -24.68
N ALA A 247 -22.11 10.26 -25.08
CA ALA A 247 -22.64 10.24 -26.44
C ALA A 247 -21.60 10.55 -27.54
N LYS A 248 -20.39 11.00 -27.17
CA LYS A 248 -19.29 11.35 -28.08
C LYS A 248 -18.19 10.28 -28.13
N GLY A 249 -18.30 9.19 -27.32
CA GLY A 249 -17.34 8.10 -27.30
C GLY A 249 -16.62 7.90 -25.97
N HIS A 250 -15.40 7.35 -26.03
CA HIS A 250 -14.59 7.07 -24.84
C HIS A 250 -14.07 8.34 -24.20
N HIS A 251 -14.27 8.48 -22.89
CA HIS A 251 -13.54 9.45 -22.13
C HIS A 251 -12.07 9.00 -21.97
N ASN A 252 -11.19 9.96 -21.75
CA ASN A 252 -9.77 9.80 -21.47
C ASN A 252 -9.57 9.09 -20.10
N MET A 253 -9.82 7.79 -20.06
CA MET A 253 -9.74 6.90 -18.89
C MET A 253 -9.07 5.57 -19.21
N ASP A 254 -8.30 5.51 -20.28
CA ASP A 254 -7.48 4.37 -20.62
C ASP A 254 -6.32 4.20 -19.63
N PHE A 255 -5.88 2.99 -19.46
CA PHE A 255 -4.78 2.61 -18.58
C PHE A 255 -3.93 1.54 -19.24
N GLU A 256 -2.62 1.67 -19.11
CA GLU A 256 -1.67 0.61 -19.42
C GLU A 256 -0.47 0.64 -18.45
N GLY A 257 0.06 -0.51 -18.10
CA GLY A 257 1.24 -0.59 -17.24
C GLY A 257 1.87 -1.95 -17.17
N GLY A 258 3.17 -1.95 -16.90
CA GLY A 258 3.98 -3.15 -16.68
C GLY A 258 4.72 -3.09 -15.37
N LYS A 259 5.00 -4.27 -14.80
CA LYS A 259 5.74 -4.45 -13.56
C LYS A 259 6.72 -5.61 -13.70
N ALA A 260 7.85 -5.51 -13.02
CA ALA A 260 8.72 -6.64 -12.77
C ALA A 260 9.23 -6.58 -11.33
N PHE A 261 9.36 -7.73 -10.71
CA PHE A 261 9.83 -7.85 -9.34
C PHE A 261 10.76 -9.06 -9.20
N TYR A 262 11.89 -8.84 -8.53
CA TYR A 262 12.84 -9.89 -8.16
C TYR A 262 13.08 -9.86 -6.66
N GLN A 263 13.13 -11.04 -6.06
CA GLN A 263 13.48 -11.24 -4.66
C GLN A 263 14.41 -12.43 -4.53
N GLY A 264 15.46 -12.27 -3.72
CA GLY A 264 16.30 -13.37 -3.25
C GLY A 264 16.32 -13.42 -1.74
N VAL A 265 16.45 -14.62 -1.19
CA VAL A 265 16.58 -14.86 0.25
C VAL A 265 17.66 -15.90 0.48
N TYR A 266 18.64 -15.57 1.29
CA TYR A 266 19.59 -16.50 1.88
C TYR A 266 19.22 -16.76 3.33
N ASN A 267 18.81 -17.98 3.65
CA ASN A 267 18.24 -18.34 4.93
C ASN A 267 18.95 -19.54 5.54
N THR A 268 19.73 -19.30 6.60
CA THR A 268 20.40 -20.33 7.39
C THR A 268 19.92 -20.30 8.84
N ASN A 269 20.47 -21.18 9.67
CA ASN A 269 20.20 -21.15 11.12
C ASN A 269 20.79 -19.92 11.81
N GLU A 270 21.79 -19.29 11.24
CA GLU A 270 22.52 -18.17 11.85
C GLU A 270 22.11 -16.81 11.29
N LEU A 271 21.77 -16.77 9.99
CA LEU A 271 21.59 -15.53 9.25
C LEU A 271 20.43 -15.65 8.26
N ASN A 272 19.62 -14.60 8.16
CA ASN A 272 18.68 -14.37 7.10
C ASN A 272 19.09 -13.09 6.35
N VAL A 273 19.32 -13.18 5.04
CA VAL A 273 19.55 -12.02 4.18
C VAL A 273 18.48 -12.02 3.09
N GLN A 274 17.81 -10.90 2.92
CA GLN A 274 16.82 -10.70 1.89
C GLN A 274 17.22 -9.52 1.03
N TRP A 275 17.12 -9.67 -0.28
CA TRP A 275 17.29 -8.58 -1.23
C TRP A 275 16.16 -8.59 -2.23
N HIS A 276 15.74 -7.42 -2.69
CA HIS A 276 14.69 -7.31 -3.69
C HIS A 276 14.83 -6.05 -4.52
N ALA A 277 14.35 -6.15 -5.74
CA ALA A 277 14.28 -5.07 -6.69
C ALA A 277 12.95 -5.13 -7.43
N GLY A 278 12.32 -3.99 -7.63
CA GLY A 278 11.08 -3.89 -8.35
C GLY A 278 11.08 -2.67 -9.27
N ILE A 279 10.36 -2.80 -10.38
CA ILE A 279 10.15 -1.73 -11.34
C ILE A 279 8.68 -1.75 -11.78
N SER A 280 8.08 -0.58 -11.89
CA SER A 280 6.77 -0.40 -12.52
C SER A 280 6.77 0.83 -13.40
N SER A 281 6.02 0.74 -14.50
CA SER A 281 5.76 1.84 -15.42
C SER A 281 4.31 1.79 -15.81
N LYS A 282 3.58 2.89 -15.70
CA LYS A 282 2.19 2.98 -16.13
C LYS A 282 1.85 4.35 -16.68
N GLY A 283 0.92 4.35 -17.63
CA GLY A 283 0.29 5.55 -18.16
C GLY A 283 -1.22 5.44 -18.05
N PHE A 284 -1.88 6.56 -17.77
CA PHE A 284 -3.33 6.58 -17.65
C PHE A 284 -3.92 7.94 -17.98
N GLY A 285 -5.10 7.92 -18.60
CA GLY A 285 -5.95 9.09 -18.75
C GLY A 285 -6.58 9.48 -17.42
N SER A 286 -6.57 10.79 -17.12
CA SER A 286 -6.99 11.33 -15.81
C SER A 286 -8.17 12.30 -15.98
N ASN A 287 -9.27 11.81 -16.58
CA ASN A 287 -10.44 12.60 -16.85
C ASN A 287 -11.02 13.26 -15.57
N TYR A 288 -11.06 14.60 -15.54
CA TYR A 288 -11.54 15.44 -14.42
C TYR A 288 -10.82 15.22 -13.07
N PHE A 289 -9.65 14.64 -13.08
CA PHE A 289 -8.95 14.21 -11.87
C PHE A 289 -8.37 15.37 -11.05
N TYR A 290 -7.59 16.26 -11.67
CA TYR A 290 -6.99 17.41 -10.99
C TYR A 290 -7.72 18.73 -11.20
N GLY A 291 -8.78 18.75 -12.02
CA GLY A 291 -9.54 19.95 -12.35
C GLY A 291 -10.50 19.75 -13.51
N PRO A 292 -11.14 20.81 -14.01
CA PRO A 292 -12.21 20.73 -15.01
C PRO A 292 -11.66 20.50 -16.43
N SER A 293 -10.76 19.55 -16.62
CA SER A 293 -10.26 19.11 -17.93
C SER A 293 -10.48 17.62 -18.09
N ASP A 294 -10.99 17.22 -19.24
CA ASP A 294 -11.25 15.83 -19.63
C ASP A 294 -10.08 15.18 -20.37
N ASN A 295 -9.01 15.92 -20.66
CA ASN A 295 -7.89 15.46 -21.48
C ASN A 295 -6.55 15.40 -20.71
N GLN A 296 -6.59 15.18 -19.40
CA GLN A 296 -5.40 15.04 -18.57
C GLN A 296 -4.78 13.65 -18.74
N TYR A 297 -3.48 13.57 -18.63
CA TYR A 297 -2.74 12.30 -18.71
C TYR A 297 -1.61 12.30 -17.69
N GLU A 298 -1.33 11.14 -17.12
CA GLU A 298 -0.21 10.94 -16.21
C GLU A 298 0.56 9.67 -16.58
N HIS A 299 1.89 9.77 -16.49
CA HIS A 299 2.79 8.64 -16.63
C HIS A 299 3.67 8.57 -15.38
N THR A 300 3.68 7.42 -14.72
CA THR A 300 4.51 7.15 -13.54
C THR A 300 5.53 6.07 -13.83
N PHE A 301 6.69 6.21 -13.23
CA PHE A 301 7.74 5.21 -13.22
C PHE A 301 8.29 5.08 -11.80
N LYS A 302 8.34 3.86 -11.30
CA LYS A 302 8.85 3.57 -9.97
C LYS A 302 9.88 2.45 -10.02
N THR A 303 10.97 2.61 -9.29
CA THR A 303 11.90 1.52 -9.00
C THR A 303 12.20 1.49 -7.51
N PHE A 304 12.45 0.29 -7.02
CA PHE A 304 12.70 0.03 -5.61
C PHE A 304 13.74 -1.05 -5.48
N THR A 305 14.72 -0.84 -4.59
CA THR A 305 15.76 -1.81 -4.28
C THR A 305 16.06 -1.78 -2.81
N ALA A 306 16.18 -2.94 -2.17
CA ALA A 306 16.59 -3.04 -0.78
C ALA A 306 17.38 -4.33 -0.50
N ILE A 307 18.24 -4.24 0.49
CA ILE A 307 18.92 -5.38 1.11
C ILE A 307 18.71 -5.26 2.63
N GLN A 308 18.30 -6.31 3.25
CA GLN A 308 18.13 -6.39 4.69
C GLN A 308 18.67 -7.73 5.20
N ALA A 309 19.22 -7.73 6.41
CA ALA A 309 19.73 -8.90 7.05
C ALA A 309 19.19 -9.02 8.48
N GLU A 310 19.15 -10.24 9.01
CA GLU A 310 18.80 -10.51 10.41
C GLU A 310 19.67 -11.64 10.93
N THR A 311 20.41 -11.39 12.02
CA THR A 311 21.14 -12.44 12.75
C THR A 311 20.16 -13.23 13.63
N LYS A 312 20.21 -14.56 13.55
CA LYS A 312 19.30 -15.45 14.29
C LYS A 312 19.90 -16.02 15.56
N THR A 313 21.21 -15.99 15.68
CA THR A 313 21.97 -16.52 16.83
C THR A 313 22.63 -15.39 17.60
N GLY A 314 23.00 -15.67 18.85
CA GLY A 314 23.61 -14.69 19.73
C GLY A 314 22.63 -14.06 20.71
N LYS A 315 23.16 -13.28 21.66
CA LYS A 315 22.35 -12.54 22.66
C LYS A 315 21.74 -11.28 22.10
N ILE A 316 22.35 -10.70 21.08
CA ILE A 316 21.88 -9.50 20.40
C ILE A 316 21.64 -9.86 18.93
N HIS A 317 20.46 -9.57 18.46
CA HIS A 317 20.07 -9.75 17.06
C HIS A 317 20.16 -8.42 16.34
N PHE A 318 20.85 -8.40 15.21
CA PHE A 318 21.00 -7.21 14.35
C PHE A 318 20.08 -7.33 13.13
N LYS A 319 19.40 -6.23 12.79
CA LYS A 319 18.51 -6.11 11.62
C LYS A 319 18.86 -4.87 10.80
N PRO A 320 20.01 -4.81 10.15
CA PRO A 320 20.34 -3.71 9.25
C PRO A 320 19.54 -3.82 7.96
N ALA A 321 19.23 -2.66 7.37
CA ALA A 321 18.68 -2.57 6.03
C ALA A 321 19.22 -1.32 5.32
N ILE A 322 19.45 -1.45 4.02
CA ILE A 322 19.77 -0.35 3.10
C ILE A 322 18.79 -0.41 1.94
N TYR A 323 18.28 0.74 1.52
CA TYR A 323 17.32 0.80 0.42
C TYR A 323 17.46 2.07 -0.41
N TRP A 324 16.98 1.96 -1.64
CA TRP A 324 16.82 3.06 -2.57
C TRP A 324 15.50 2.93 -3.31
N ASN A 325 14.73 4.02 -3.33
CA ASN A 325 13.49 4.15 -4.08
C ASN A 325 13.62 5.32 -5.04
N ARG A 326 13.15 5.15 -6.27
CA ARG A 326 12.97 6.25 -7.21
C ARG A 326 11.52 6.28 -7.68
N ASN A 327 10.92 7.45 -7.59
CA ASN A 327 9.64 7.74 -8.19
C ASN A 327 9.83 8.84 -9.23
N MET A 328 9.20 8.67 -10.38
CA MET A 328 9.17 9.67 -11.45
C MET A 328 7.73 9.80 -11.92
N ASP A 329 7.28 11.02 -12.11
CA ASP A 329 6.00 11.30 -12.72
C ASP A 329 6.12 12.36 -13.81
N ARG A 330 5.26 12.21 -14.82
CA ARG A 330 5.01 13.17 -15.85
C ARG A 330 3.52 13.42 -15.94
N TYR A 331 3.09 14.60 -15.55
CA TYR A 331 1.71 15.01 -15.64
C TYR A 331 1.49 15.97 -16.82
N GLU A 332 0.47 15.71 -17.62
CA GLU A 332 0.06 16.50 -18.79
C GLU A 332 -1.35 17.04 -18.60
N TRP A 333 -1.49 18.36 -18.60
CA TRP A 333 -2.81 18.99 -18.52
C TRP A 333 -3.67 18.69 -19.76
N ASN A 334 -3.06 18.62 -20.93
CA ASN A 334 -3.66 18.20 -22.19
C ASN A 334 -2.79 17.14 -22.84
N ARG A 335 -3.29 15.93 -22.88
CA ARG A 335 -2.66 14.78 -23.53
C ARG A 335 -2.42 15.06 -25.01
N SER A 336 -1.23 14.73 -25.52
CA SER A 336 -0.88 14.78 -26.94
C SER A 336 -0.88 16.18 -27.57
N THR A 337 -0.84 17.23 -26.78
CA THR A 337 -0.68 18.58 -27.33
C THR A 337 0.78 18.84 -27.63
N PRO A 338 1.20 19.09 -28.90
CA PRO A 338 2.61 19.27 -29.28
C PRO A 338 3.20 20.60 -28.81
N VAL A 339 2.44 21.48 -28.22
CA VAL A 339 2.89 22.81 -27.77
C VAL A 339 3.40 22.73 -26.34
N PRO A 340 4.38 23.57 -25.92
CA PRO A 340 5.04 23.54 -24.60
C PRO A 340 4.10 23.95 -23.46
N VAL A 341 2.87 23.42 -23.43
CA VAL A 341 2.00 23.52 -22.29
C VAL A 341 2.53 22.57 -21.24
N LYS A 342 3.23 23.14 -20.33
CA LYS A 342 3.62 22.74 -18.99
C LYS A 342 3.34 21.30 -18.60
N PHE A 343 4.18 20.39 -19.10
CA PHE A 343 4.33 19.09 -18.47
C PHE A 343 5.03 19.29 -17.13
N ASN A 344 4.49 18.72 -16.08
CA ASN A 344 5.19 18.62 -14.84
C ASN A 344 6.01 17.34 -14.84
N TYR A 345 7.33 17.47 -14.76
CA TYR A 345 8.25 16.35 -14.58
C TYR A 345 8.82 16.42 -13.18
N ASN A 346 8.72 15.33 -12.46
CA ASN A 346 9.31 15.20 -11.15
C ASN A 346 10.08 13.88 -11.04
N ARG A 347 11.15 13.89 -10.27
CA ARG A 347 11.90 12.70 -9.88
C ARG A 347 12.29 12.83 -8.43
N THR A 348 11.93 11.84 -7.64
CA THR A 348 12.33 11.71 -6.24
C THR A 348 13.19 10.48 -6.08
N ASP A 349 14.37 10.64 -5.49
CA ASP A 349 15.23 9.56 -5.03
C ASP A 349 15.23 9.55 -3.50
N VAL A 350 14.94 8.39 -2.90
CA VAL A 350 14.97 8.19 -1.44
C VAL A 350 16.03 7.16 -1.12
N TYR A 351 16.99 7.54 -0.30
CA TYR A 351 18.06 6.66 0.19
C TYR A 351 17.85 6.43 1.69
N GLY A 352 17.87 5.19 2.12
CA GLY A 352 17.66 4.86 3.52
C GLY A 352 18.66 3.86 4.06
N LEU A 353 19.06 4.07 5.32
CA LEU A 353 19.85 3.17 6.13
C LEU A 353 19.13 2.98 7.47
N ASN A 354 18.74 1.74 7.77
CA ASN A 354 18.15 1.35 9.04
C ASN A 354 19.11 0.44 9.78
N LEU A 355 19.45 0.79 11.00
CA LEU A 355 20.27 -0.01 11.91
C LEU A 355 19.41 -0.36 13.12
N ASN A 356 18.82 -1.54 13.11
CA ASN A 356 17.99 -2.02 14.20
C ASN A 356 18.68 -3.20 14.89
N SER A 357 18.45 -3.32 16.18
CA SER A 357 18.89 -4.46 17.00
C SER A 357 17.85 -4.77 18.06
N TYR A 358 17.80 -6.01 18.52
CA TYR A 358 17.00 -6.40 19.67
C TYR A 358 17.70 -7.49 20.47
N PHE A 359 17.36 -7.57 21.75
CA PHE A 359 17.87 -8.58 22.67
C PHE A 359 16.85 -8.90 23.75
N ASP A 360 16.93 -10.14 24.21
CA ASP A 360 16.13 -10.65 25.32
C ASP A 360 16.93 -10.65 26.60
N TRP A 361 16.31 -10.25 27.71
CA TRP A 361 16.88 -10.23 29.03
C TRP A 361 15.79 -10.51 30.09
N PHE A 362 16.15 -10.59 31.37
CA PHE A 362 15.20 -11.00 32.41
C PHE A 362 13.94 -10.10 32.50
N ALA A 363 14.02 -8.84 32.11
CA ALA A 363 12.88 -7.91 32.13
C ALA A 363 12.05 -7.92 30.84
N GLY A 364 12.44 -8.69 29.81
CA GLY A 364 11.71 -8.77 28.54
C GLY A 364 12.59 -8.56 27.34
N ARG A 365 12.01 -8.07 26.23
CA ARG A 365 12.69 -7.79 24.95
C ARG A 365 12.86 -6.29 24.73
N THR A 366 14.09 -5.86 24.52
CA THR A 366 14.42 -4.47 24.16
C THR A 366 14.85 -4.39 22.71
N ALA A 367 14.30 -3.44 21.95
CA ALA A 367 14.70 -3.11 20.60
C ALA A 367 15.22 -1.67 20.55
N LEU A 368 16.33 -1.47 19.84
CA LEU A 368 16.96 -0.18 19.58
C LEU A 368 17.10 -0.01 18.06
N GLY A 369 16.87 1.19 17.58
CA GLY A 369 16.99 1.50 16.15
C GLY A 369 17.52 2.89 15.88
N ALA A 370 18.27 3.01 14.78
CA ALA A 370 18.64 4.28 14.17
C ALA A 370 18.28 4.23 12.69
N GLU A 371 17.73 5.31 12.17
CA GLU A 371 17.35 5.45 10.77
C GLU A 371 17.87 6.77 10.23
N ILE A 372 18.46 6.69 9.04
CA ILE A 372 18.81 7.86 8.22
C ILE A 372 18.06 7.69 6.91
N ARG A 373 17.23 8.67 6.56
CA ARG A 373 16.45 8.72 5.33
C ARG A 373 16.69 10.06 4.64
N ASN A 374 17.35 10.03 3.49
CA ASN A 374 17.55 11.20 2.64
C ASN A 374 16.56 11.18 1.49
N GLU A 375 15.93 12.31 1.22
CA GLU A 375 14.94 12.54 0.18
C GLU A 375 15.47 13.62 -0.77
N ASP A 376 15.80 13.24 -1.99
CA ASP A 376 16.33 14.10 -3.05
C ASP A 376 15.33 14.23 -4.19
N LEU A 377 14.71 15.41 -4.32
CA LEU A 377 13.78 15.71 -5.40
C LEU A 377 14.41 16.65 -6.41
N VAL A 378 14.21 16.37 -7.69
CA VAL A 378 14.39 17.31 -8.79
C VAL A 378 13.10 17.43 -9.58
N SER A 379 12.74 18.65 -9.97
CA SER A 379 11.47 18.98 -10.59
C SER A 379 11.61 20.08 -11.65
N GLY A 380 10.67 20.11 -12.58
CA GLY A 380 10.55 21.23 -13.52
C GLY A 380 10.08 22.53 -12.86
N HIS A 381 9.46 22.48 -11.66
CA HIS A 381 8.85 23.68 -11.07
C HIS A 381 8.68 23.63 -9.53
N MET A 382 8.96 22.51 -8.86
CA MET A 382 8.81 22.35 -7.40
C MET A 382 10.17 22.26 -6.72
N GLY A 383 10.35 23.00 -5.64
CA GLY A 383 11.59 23.10 -4.89
C GLY A 383 12.25 24.48 -5.04
N GLU A 384 13.50 24.58 -4.60
CA GLU A 384 14.35 25.75 -4.80
C GLU A 384 15.06 25.66 -6.15
N LEU A 385 15.46 26.81 -6.72
CA LEU A 385 16.18 26.84 -7.99
C LEU A 385 17.52 26.08 -7.89
N LEU A 386 17.75 25.18 -8.81
CA LEU A 386 19.05 24.50 -8.93
C LEU A 386 20.10 25.48 -9.48
N SER A 387 21.30 25.44 -8.93
CA SER A 387 22.43 26.19 -9.46
C SER A 387 22.80 25.79 -10.90
N THR A 388 22.57 24.52 -11.24
CA THR A 388 22.74 23.96 -12.59
C THR A 388 21.53 23.09 -12.90
N PRO A 389 20.73 23.44 -13.94
CA PRO A 389 19.66 22.60 -14.41
C PRO A 389 20.14 21.20 -14.80
N ARG A 390 19.32 20.17 -14.59
CA ARG A 390 19.64 18.77 -14.91
C ARG A 390 18.78 18.32 -16.07
N HIS A 391 19.40 17.90 -17.16
CA HIS A 391 18.68 17.46 -18.35
C HIS A 391 17.79 16.24 -18.07
N ILE A 392 16.54 16.28 -18.57
CA ILE A 392 15.59 15.16 -18.48
C ILE A 392 15.82 14.26 -19.69
N HIS A 393 16.46 13.13 -19.45
CA HIS A 393 16.86 12.20 -20.51
C HIS A 393 15.69 11.80 -21.41
N GLY A 394 15.90 11.87 -22.73
CA GLY A 394 14.88 11.57 -23.74
C GLY A 394 13.86 12.68 -24.00
N THR A 395 14.10 13.89 -23.48
CA THR A 395 13.26 15.06 -23.70
C THR A 395 14.14 16.26 -24.09
N ASP A 396 13.50 17.38 -24.47
CA ASP A 396 14.11 18.70 -24.70
C ASP A 396 14.04 19.60 -23.42
N ARG A 397 13.89 19.01 -22.23
CA ARG A 397 13.61 19.73 -20.99
C ARG A 397 14.59 19.43 -19.89
N ASP A 398 14.60 20.31 -18.89
CA ASP A 398 15.47 20.23 -17.73
C ASP A 398 14.65 20.26 -16.43
N TYR A 399 15.14 19.58 -15.42
CA TYR A 399 14.80 19.86 -14.02
C TYR A 399 15.50 21.15 -13.61
N THR A 400 14.73 22.15 -13.25
CA THR A 400 15.24 23.48 -12.87
C THR A 400 15.18 23.74 -11.37
N HIS A 401 14.43 22.92 -10.64
CA HIS A 401 14.21 23.04 -9.19
C HIS A 401 14.56 21.74 -8.48
N GLY A 402 14.79 21.83 -7.18
CA GLY A 402 15.03 20.66 -6.35
C GLY A 402 14.88 20.94 -4.86
N LEU A 403 14.80 19.86 -4.09
CA LEU A 403 14.77 19.86 -2.65
C LEU A 403 15.52 18.64 -2.14
N ASN A 404 16.45 18.83 -1.21
CA ASN A 404 17.09 17.74 -0.49
C ASN A 404 16.83 17.91 1.00
N ARG A 405 16.36 16.85 1.65
CA ARG A 405 16.16 16.84 3.10
C ARG A 405 16.51 15.47 3.68
N THR A 406 17.02 15.48 4.91
CA THR A 406 17.42 14.26 5.63
C THR A 406 16.66 14.15 6.94
N ASN A 407 16.01 13.01 7.15
CA ASN A 407 15.45 12.59 8.42
C ASN A 407 16.48 11.71 9.15
N ILE A 408 16.70 12.00 10.43
CA ILE A 408 17.48 11.17 11.35
C ILE A 408 16.57 10.81 12.51
N SER A 409 16.41 9.51 12.77
CA SER A 409 15.53 9.03 13.82
C SER A 409 16.21 7.99 14.69
N PHE A 410 15.94 8.05 15.99
CA PHE A 410 16.34 7.04 16.96
C PHE A 410 15.08 6.45 17.60
N VAL A 411 15.07 5.16 17.78
CA VAL A 411 13.94 4.42 18.34
C VAL A 411 14.42 3.57 19.49
N ALA A 412 13.66 3.56 20.57
CA ALA A 412 13.78 2.56 21.63
C ALA A 412 12.40 1.99 21.94
N GLU A 413 12.32 0.68 22.08
CA GLU A 413 11.10 -0.04 22.44
C GLU A 413 11.45 -1.16 23.42
N HIS A 414 10.64 -1.29 24.47
CA HIS A 414 10.76 -2.40 25.42
C HIS A 414 9.42 -3.13 25.53
N ASN A 415 9.48 -4.46 25.42
CA ASN A 415 8.33 -5.34 25.46
C ASN A 415 8.45 -6.24 26.68
N LEU A 416 7.48 -6.16 27.58
CA LEU A 416 7.37 -6.92 28.80
C LEU A 416 6.18 -7.89 28.67
N SER A 417 6.40 -9.16 29.06
CA SER A 417 5.33 -10.14 29.18
C SER A 417 5.38 -10.76 30.58
N TRP A 418 4.31 -10.59 31.35
CA TRP A 418 4.20 -11.13 32.69
C TRP A 418 2.83 -11.76 32.90
N GLN A 419 2.79 -13.09 32.97
CA GLN A 419 1.57 -13.88 33.08
C GLN A 419 0.55 -13.55 31.98
N ALA A 420 -0.61 -12.98 32.36
CA ALA A 420 -1.66 -12.56 31.46
C ALA A 420 -1.46 -11.13 30.91
N PHE A 421 -0.50 -10.38 31.46
CA PHE A 421 -0.26 -8.98 31.12
C PHE A 421 0.90 -8.85 30.14
N ASN A 422 0.71 -8.07 29.07
CA ASN A 422 1.79 -7.64 28.19
C ASN A 422 1.79 -6.12 28.09
N ALA A 423 2.98 -5.54 28.08
CA ALA A 423 3.20 -4.12 27.90
C ALA A 423 4.28 -3.89 26.84
N SER A 424 4.10 -2.86 26.03
CA SER A 424 5.14 -2.33 25.16
C SER A 424 5.20 -0.84 25.36
N PHE A 425 6.39 -0.31 25.61
CA PHE A 425 6.60 1.12 25.74
C PHE A 425 7.86 1.54 25.01
N GLY A 426 7.87 2.73 24.50
CA GLY A 426 9.00 3.23 23.75
C GLY A 426 8.75 4.62 23.17
N PHE A 427 9.68 5.06 22.37
CA PHE A 427 9.60 6.35 21.70
C PHE A 427 10.33 6.33 20.37
N ILE A 428 10.02 7.30 19.52
CA ILE A 428 10.85 7.74 18.41
C ILE A 428 11.30 9.17 18.69
N ALA A 429 12.62 9.42 18.57
CA ALA A 429 13.21 10.75 18.57
C ALA A 429 13.66 11.06 17.14
N THR A 430 13.21 12.15 16.55
CA THR A 430 13.46 12.46 15.15
C THR A 430 13.81 13.91 14.92
N LYS A 431 14.70 14.13 13.93
CA LYS A 431 15.14 15.45 13.45
C LYS A 431 15.08 15.45 11.93
N ASN A 432 14.70 16.58 11.34
CA ASN A 432 14.74 16.80 9.89
C ASN A 432 15.63 18.00 9.56
N SER A 433 16.44 17.92 8.51
CA SER A 433 17.32 19.01 8.06
C SER A 433 16.56 20.17 7.41
N TRP A 434 15.33 19.91 6.92
CA TRP A 434 14.46 20.94 6.38
C TRP A 434 13.83 21.75 7.52
N ALA A 435 13.72 23.07 7.36
CA ALA A 435 13.20 24.02 8.35
C ALA A 435 13.94 23.99 9.71
N GLU A 436 15.17 23.47 9.75
CA GLU A 436 16.01 23.40 10.96
C GLU A 436 15.25 22.79 12.16
N MET A 437 14.41 21.78 11.88
CA MET A 437 13.61 21.14 12.92
C MET A 437 14.51 20.49 13.97
N ASN A 438 14.41 20.95 15.22
CA ASN A 438 15.09 20.33 16.35
C ASN A 438 14.60 18.91 16.61
N MET A 439 15.40 18.12 17.35
CA MET A 439 15.02 16.78 17.78
C MET A 439 13.70 16.81 18.57
N ARG A 440 12.70 16.05 18.13
CA ARG A 440 11.40 15.87 18.78
C ARG A 440 11.20 14.43 19.18
N VAL A 441 10.54 14.20 20.29
CA VAL A 441 10.31 12.86 20.87
C VAL A 441 8.83 12.56 20.90
N TYR A 442 8.46 11.40 20.39
CA TYR A 442 7.08 10.91 20.32
C TYR A 442 6.98 9.57 21.05
N PRO A 443 6.40 9.58 22.26
CA PRO A 443 6.25 8.37 23.06
C PRO A 443 5.08 7.50 22.59
N GLY A 444 5.11 6.24 23.04
CA GLY A 444 3.99 5.32 22.87
C GLY A 444 4.02 4.23 23.93
N VAL A 445 2.83 3.84 24.37
CA VAL A 445 2.60 2.77 25.36
C VAL A 445 1.43 1.93 24.89
N ASP A 446 1.63 0.62 24.88
CA ASP A 446 0.57 -0.34 24.61
C ASP A 446 0.50 -1.36 25.73
N LEU A 447 -0.68 -1.64 26.20
CA LEU A 447 -0.98 -2.56 27.28
C LEU A 447 -1.98 -3.59 26.80
N SER A 448 -1.82 -4.84 27.21
CA SER A 448 -2.88 -5.83 27.02
C SER A 448 -2.96 -6.79 28.19
N TYR A 449 -4.16 -7.24 28.47
CA TYR A 449 -4.48 -8.19 29.51
C TYR A 449 -5.31 -9.33 28.95
N ARG A 450 -4.82 -10.57 29.09
CA ARG A 450 -5.52 -11.79 28.67
C ARG A 450 -6.52 -12.19 29.73
N LEU A 451 -7.82 -12.10 29.39
CA LEU A 451 -8.92 -12.51 30.28
C LEU A 451 -9.09 -14.03 30.29
N THR A 452 -9.04 -14.64 29.11
CA THR A 452 -9.07 -16.09 28.87
C THR A 452 -8.02 -16.44 27.80
N PRO A 453 -7.72 -17.72 27.52
CA PRO A 453 -6.86 -18.09 26.40
C PRO A 453 -7.28 -17.49 25.06
N GLU A 454 -8.59 -17.30 24.87
CA GLU A 454 -9.20 -16.80 23.61
C GLU A 454 -9.46 -15.29 23.62
N SER A 455 -9.44 -14.62 24.78
CA SER A 455 -9.87 -13.24 24.89
C SER A 455 -8.87 -12.32 25.57
N LYS A 456 -8.71 -11.10 25.03
CA LYS A 456 -7.87 -10.07 25.61
C LYS A 456 -8.48 -8.67 25.50
N LEU A 457 -8.25 -7.87 26.52
CA LEU A 457 -8.41 -6.42 26.48
C LEU A 457 -7.07 -5.78 26.12
N TYR A 458 -7.12 -4.64 25.44
CA TYR A 458 -5.92 -3.84 25.18
C TYR A 458 -6.24 -2.35 25.26
N ALA A 459 -5.22 -1.57 25.57
CA ALA A 459 -5.25 -0.12 25.54
C ALA A 459 -3.93 0.40 24.97
N SER A 460 -3.97 1.45 24.16
CA SER A 460 -2.77 2.06 23.60
C SER A 460 -2.83 3.58 23.62
N TYR A 461 -1.67 4.18 23.84
CA TYR A 461 -1.39 5.58 23.56
C TYR A 461 -0.20 5.63 22.61
N SER A 462 -0.30 6.40 21.54
CA SER A 462 0.81 6.57 20.59
C SER A 462 0.80 7.97 20.02
N SER A 463 2.01 8.48 19.76
CA SER A 463 2.19 9.74 19.06
C SER A 463 3.16 9.59 17.88
N SER A 464 3.04 10.45 16.90
CA SER A 464 3.89 10.50 15.71
C SER A 464 3.79 11.86 15.02
N LEU A 465 4.67 12.07 14.01
CA LEU A 465 4.63 13.25 13.16
C LEU A 465 4.69 12.87 11.68
N ARG A 466 4.28 13.82 10.82
CA ARG A 466 4.49 13.80 9.39
C ARG A 466 5.10 15.12 8.92
N MET A 467 6.16 15.03 8.12
CA MET A 467 6.70 16.20 7.43
C MET A 467 5.78 16.59 6.26
N PRO A 468 5.66 17.89 5.93
CA PRO A 468 4.94 18.32 4.72
C PRO A 468 5.49 17.66 3.47
N SER A 469 4.64 17.29 2.51
CA SER A 469 5.06 16.81 1.19
C SER A 469 5.63 17.96 0.36
N VAL A 470 6.42 17.62 -0.67
CA VAL A 470 7.01 18.66 -1.52
C VAL A 470 5.93 19.42 -2.29
N THR A 471 4.85 18.74 -2.67
CA THR A 471 3.68 19.36 -3.30
C THR A 471 3.04 20.40 -2.37
N GLU A 472 2.85 20.10 -1.09
CA GLU A 472 2.29 21.05 -0.13
C GLU A 472 3.18 22.29 0.07
N LEU A 473 4.50 22.11 -0.02
CA LEU A 473 5.49 23.17 0.20
C LEU A 473 5.71 24.07 -1.02
N TYR A 474 5.64 23.51 -2.26
CA TYR A 474 6.17 24.19 -3.45
C TYR A 474 5.24 24.19 -4.66
N TYR A 475 4.13 23.43 -4.68
CA TYR A 475 3.28 23.36 -5.86
C TYR A 475 2.57 24.70 -6.12
N LYS A 476 3.00 25.37 -7.19
CA LYS A 476 2.45 26.65 -7.65
C LYS A 476 1.89 26.52 -9.06
N TYR A 477 0.59 26.59 -9.18
CA TYR A 477 -0.11 26.59 -10.46
C TYR A 477 -1.32 27.53 -10.38
N LYS A 478 -1.97 27.83 -11.51
CA LYS A 478 -3.17 28.70 -11.53
C LYS A 478 -4.18 28.28 -10.47
N GLY A 479 -4.45 29.18 -9.52
CA GLY A 479 -5.37 28.93 -8.41
C GLY A 479 -4.79 28.12 -7.24
N TYR A 480 -3.48 27.81 -7.22
CA TYR A 480 -2.80 27.14 -6.11
C TYR A 480 -1.62 27.97 -5.61
N GLU A 481 -1.54 28.16 -4.31
CA GLU A 481 -0.50 28.92 -3.62
C GLU A 481 0.15 28.03 -2.56
N PRO A 482 1.43 27.62 -2.74
CA PRO A 482 2.15 26.79 -1.78
C PRO A 482 2.56 27.60 -0.54
N ASN A 483 3.04 26.87 0.48
CA ASN A 483 3.54 27.49 1.70
C ASN A 483 4.81 26.79 2.20
N LYS A 484 5.95 27.45 2.05
CA LYS A 484 7.27 26.93 2.50
C LYS A 484 7.43 26.91 4.04
N HIS A 485 6.53 27.57 4.79
CA HIS A 485 6.59 27.70 6.25
C HIS A 485 5.63 26.76 6.97
N LEU A 486 5.19 25.68 6.32
CA LEU A 486 4.36 24.67 6.96
C LEU A 486 5.12 24.01 8.11
N LYS A 487 4.40 23.80 9.23
CA LYS A 487 4.89 22.99 10.34
C LYS A 487 4.54 21.51 10.10
N PRO A 488 5.33 20.58 10.64
CA PRO A 488 4.94 19.18 10.67
C PRO A 488 3.58 18.97 11.33
N GLU A 489 2.80 18.03 10.82
CA GLU A 489 1.60 17.54 11.49
C GLU A 489 2.01 16.63 12.65
N GLU A 490 1.28 16.68 13.75
CA GLU A 490 1.51 15.85 14.92
C GLU A 490 0.20 15.21 15.38
N LEU A 491 0.23 13.90 15.59
CA LEU A 491 -0.92 13.12 16.04
C LEU A 491 -0.63 12.43 17.36
N SER A 492 -1.57 12.57 18.30
CA SER A 492 -1.67 11.74 19.50
C SER A 492 -2.95 10.94 19.44
N ALA A 493 -2.87 9.64 19.69
CA ALA A 493 -4.02 8.74 19.61
C ALA A 493 -4.14 7.86 20.84
N PHE A 494 -5.37 7.70 21.31
CA PHE A 494 -5.78 6.74 22.34
C PHE A 494 -6.67 5.68 21.70
N GLU A 495 -6.47 4.45 22.09
CA GLU A 495 -7.31 3.33 21.67
C GLU A 495 -7.54 2.37 22.83
N ILE A 496 -8.75 1.84 22.94
CA ILE A 496 -9.09 0.72 23.80
C ILE A 496 -9.90 -0.29 23.00
N GLY A 497 -9.65 -1.56 23.23
CA GLY A 497 -10.41 -2.58 22.50
C GLY A 497 -10.38 -3.95 23.17
N TYR A 498 -11.22 -4.80 22.61
CA TYR A 498 -11.38 -6.19 23.01
C TYR A 498 -11.23 -7.09 21.79
N LYS A 499 -10.52 -8.21 21.96
CA LYS A 499 -10.37 -9.27 20.96
C LYS A 499 -10.79 -10.59 21.56
N TYR A 500 -11.56 -11.32 20.77
CA TYR A 500 -11.85 -12.74 20.99
C TYR A 500 -11.36 -13.54 19.79
N HIS A 501 -10.61 -14.61 20.02
CA HIS A 501 -10.06 -15.45 18.98
C HIS A 501 -10.12 -16.91 19.38
N SER A 502 -11.02 -17.65 18.74
CA SER A 502 -11.07 -19.11 18.75
C SER A 502 -10.94 -19.66 17.34
N ASN A 503 -10.87 -20.97 17.18
CA ASN A 503 -10.84 -21.59 15.84
C ASN A 503 -12.11 -21.29 15.02
N ALA A 504 -13.24 -21.15 15.70
CA ALA A 504 -14.55 -20.98 15.06
C ALA A 504 -14.97 -19.49 14.93
N ILE A 505 -14.56 -18.64 15.87
CA ILE A 505 -15.02 -17.26 15.98
C ILE A 505 -13.82 -16.35 16.24
N GLN A 506 -13.69 -15.30 15.43
CA GLN A 506 -12.79 -14.17 15.69
C GLN A 506 -13.65 -12.92 15.74
N ALA A 507 -13.56 -12.17 16.83
CA ALA A 507 -14.31 -10.94 17.02
C ALA A 507 -13.41 -9.86 17.59
N GLU A 508 -13.59 -8.63 17.14
CA GLU A 508 -12.86 -7.49 17.64
C GLU A 508 -13.75 -6.25 17.70
N ILE A 509 -13.50 -5.43 18.70
CA ILE A 509 -14.04 -4.09 18.83
C ILE A 509 -12.97 -3.16 19.32
N ALA A 510 -12.87 -1.98 18.71
CA ALA A 510 -11.95 -0.92 19.10
C ALA A 510 -12.67 0.43 19.15
N LEU A 511 -12.38 1.20 20.18
CA LEU A 511 -12.75 2.60 20.32
C LEU A 511 -11.48 3.42 20.24
N TYR A 512 -11.47 4.47 19.43
CA TYR A 512 -10.29 5.31 19.28
C TYR A 512 -10.64 6.81 19.34
N HIS A 513 -9.66 7.59 19.79
CA HIS A 513 -9.66 9.05 19.75
C HIS A 513 -8.31 9.54 19.24
N ASN A 514 -8.34 10.35 18.19
CA ASN A 514 -7.18 10.96 17.55
C ASN A 514 -7.22 12.48 17.73
N HIS A 515 -6.14 13.06 18.19
CA HIS A 515 -5.93 14.49 18.31
C HIS A 515 -4.81 14.91 17.38
N LEU A 516 -5.16 15.49 16.23
CA LEU A 516 -4.25 15.94 15.19
C LEU A 516 -4.07 17.44 15.27
N THR A 517 -2.82 17.88 15.41
CA THR A 517 -2.45 19.29 15.41
C THR A 517 -1.68 19.67 14.16
N ASN A 518 -1.70 20.94 13.77
CA ASN A 518 -1.05 21.47 12.58
C ASN A 518 -1.46 20.74 11.29
N MET A 519 -2.68 20.23 11.21
CA MET A 519 -3.18 19.57 9.99
C MET A 519 -2.91 20.44 8.77
N ILE A 520 -2.34 19.83 7.72
CA ILE A 520 -2.04 20.51 6.45
C ILE A 520 -3.16 20.24 5.48
N ASP A 521 -3.74 21.32 4.94
CA ASP A 521 -4.72 21.21 3.85
C ASP A 521 -4.69 22.44 2.94
N TRP A 522 -5.29 22.27 1.76
CA TRP A 522 -5.53 23.32 0.81
C TRP A 522 -6.85 24.02 1.14
N VAL A 523 -6.76 25.27 1.53
CA VAL A 523 -7.89 26.09 1.99
C VAL A 523 -8.17 27.17 0.95
N LYS A 524 -9.44 27.33 0.59
CA LYS A 524 -9.89 28.36 -0.33
C LYS A 524 -9.76 29.74 0.31
N ARG A 525 -9.07 30.63 -0.36
CA ARG A 525 -8.85 32.00 0.04
C ARG A 525 -9.26 32.95 -1.07
N ILE A 526 -9.71 34.15 -0.70
CA ILE A 526 -9.94 35.24 -1.64
C ILE A 526 -8.69 36.13 -1.60
N THR A 527 -8.06 36.35 -2.76
CA THR A 527 -6.94 37.27 -2.90
C THR A 527 -7.43 38.72 -2.86
N PRO A 528 -6.52 39.72 -2.64
CA PRO A 528 -6.88 41.13 -2.72
C PRO A 528 -7.55 41.53 -4.06
N ASP A 529 -7.21 40.84 -5.13
CA ASP A 529 -7.79 41.04 -6.47
C ASP A 529 -9.13 40.30 -6.68
N ASN A 530 -9.77 39.86 -5.60
CA ASN A 530 -11.04 39.14 -5.59
C ASN A 530 -11.04 37.82 -6.37
N GLN A 531 -9.88 37.16 -6.51
CA GLN A 531 -9.73 35.84 -7.12
C GLN A 531 -9.68 34.77 -6.06
N PHE A 532 -10.23 33.58 -6.37
CA PHE A 532 -10.13 32.41 -5.50
C PHE A 532 -8.81 31.67 -5.73
N VAL A 533 -8.09 31.38 -4.63
CA VAL A 533 -6.91 30.52 -4.63
C VAL A 533 -7.02 29.46 -3.54
N TRP A 534 -6.48 28.29 -3.82
CA TRP A 534 -6.26 27.23 -2.86
C TRP A 534 -4.87 27.43 -2.25
N LYS A 535 -4.82 27.78 -0.97
CA LYS A 535 -3.54 27.98 -0.24
C LYS A 535 -3.26 26.81 0.67
N SER A 536 -2.05 26.27 0.60
CA SER A 536 -1.58 25.27 1.56
C SER A 536 -1.32 25.90 2.91
N VAL A 537 -1.97 25.40 3.97
CA VAL A 537 -1.88 25.95 5.33
C VAL A 537 -1.88 24.87 6.39
N ASN A 538 -1.30 25.15 7.55
CA ASN A 538 -1.61 24.39 8.75
C ASN A 538 -3.01 24.81 9.23
N PHE A 539 -4.00 23.97 9.01
CA PHE A 539 -5.42 24.27 9.13
C PHE A 539 -5.91 24.35 10.59
N GLY A 540 -5.19 23.77 11.54
CA GLY A 540 -5.57 23.79 12.95
C GLY A 540 -5.60 22.42 13.61
N VAL A 541 -6.56 22.21 14.49
CA VAL A 541 -6.72 20.98 15.29
C VAL A 541 -7.93 20.20 14.80
N ILE A 542 -7.74 18.90 14.61
CA ILE A 542 -8.82 17.97 14.29
C ILE A 542 -8.87 16.87 15.35
N ASN A 543 -10.04 16.76 15.98
CA ASN A 543 -10.35 15.63 16.84
C ASN A 543 -11.20 14.63 16.05
N SER A 544 -10.73 13.40 15.92
CA SER A 544 -11.51 12.32 15.34
C SER A 544 -11.68 11.18 16.33
N MET A 545 -12.91 10.67 16.42
CA MET A 545 -13.24 9.52 17.24
C MET A 545 -14.02 8.50 16.44
N GLY A 546 -13.90 7.25 16.82
CA GLY A 546 -14.64 6.22 16.10
C GLY A 546 -14.69 4.88 16.81
N VAL A 547 -15.52 4.02 16.21
CA VAL A 547 -15.71 2.63 16.61
C VAL A 547 -15.39 1.76 15.40
N GLU A 548 -14.59 0.73 15.60
CA GLU A 548 -14.34 -0.32 14.62
C GLU A 548 -14.75 -1.66 15.22
N THR A 549 -15.45 -2.47 14.46
CA THR A 549 -15.81 -3.83 14.86
C THR A 549 -15.66 -4.79 13.70
N GLY A 550 -15.23 -6.00 13.99
CA GLY A 550 -15.08 -7.09 13.06
C GLY A 550 -15.55 -8.41 13.67
N LEU A 551 -16.18 -9.25 12.88
CA LEU A 551 -16.57 -10.60 13.22
C LEU A 551 -16.24 -11.51 12.04
N HIS A 552 -15.49 -12.59 12.31
CA HIS A 552 -15.22 -13.66 11.37
C HIS A 552 -15.70 -14.98 11.98
N LEU A 553 -16.59 -15.66 11.29
CA LEU A 553 -17.15 -16.96 11.64
C LEU A 553 -16.64 -18.03 10.69
N ASN A 554 -15.97 -19.05 11.21
CA ASN A 554 -15.72 -20.29 10.47
C ASN A 554 -16.96 -21.18 10.58
N LEU A 555 -17.82 -21.12 9.56
CA LEU A 555 -19.11 -21.79 9.57
C LEU A 555 -19.00 -23.32 9.50
N GLN A 556 -17.92 -23.85 8.94
CA GLN A 556 -17.67 -25.30 8.93
C GLN A 556 -17.33 -25.83 10.31
N GLN A 557 -16.69 -25.03 11.15
CA GLN A 557 -16.42 -25.41 12.54
C GLN A 557 -17.61 -25.20 13.46
N LEU A 558 -18.40 -24.15 13.22
CA LEU A 558 -19.61 -23.87 14.00
C LEU A 558 -20.73 -24.86 13.72
N ILE A 559 -20.86 -25.33 12.48
CA ILE A 559 -21.91 -26.24 12.01
C ILE A 559 -21.25 -27.37 11.19
N PRO A 560 -20.60 -28.36 11.85
CA PRO A 560 -19.84 -29.40 11.14
C PRO A 560 -20.65 -30.27 10.19
N ALA A 561 -21.98 -30.34 10.38
CA ALA A 561 -22.88 -31.14 9.54
C ALA A 561 -23.12 -30.53 8.13
N GLN A 562 -22.77 -29.28 7.91
CA GLN A 562 -22.90 -28.59 6.64
C GLN A 562 -21.53 -28.34 5.99
N HIS A 563 -21.44 -28.41 4.67
CA HIS A 563 -20.19 -28.21 3.91
C HIS A 563 -20.30 -27.05 2.92
N PHE A 564 -21.48 -26.51 2.69
CA PHE A 564 -21.73 -25.45 1.71
C PHE A 564 -21.15 -24.10 2.12
N PHE A 565 -21.41 -23.63 3.36
CA PHE A 565 -20.90 -22.36 3.85
C PHE A 565 -19.57 -22.56 4.55
N LYS A 566 -18.52 -21.87 4.09
CA LYS A 566 -17.17 -21.94 4.69
C LYS A 566 -16.99 -20.91 5.78
N SER A 567 -17.14 -19.64 5.43
CA SER A 567 -16.93 -18.54 6.39
C SER A 567 -17.85 -17.37 6.09
N PHE A 568 -18.14 -16.61 7.14
CA PHE A 568 -18.80 -15.32 7.05
C PHE A 568 -18.00 -14.28 7.81
N GLN A 569 -17.69 -13.16 7.15
CA GLN A 569 -17.01 -12.03 7.75
C GLN A 569 -17.90 -10.80 7.64
N VAL A 570 -17.99 -10.03 8.72
CA VAL A 570 -18.65 -8.73 8.72
C VAL A 570 -17.79 -7.74 9.49
N ALA A 571 -17.70 -6.52 8.97
CA ALA A 571 -16.91 -5.48 9.60
C ALA A 571 -17.62 -4.12 9.44
N TYR A 572 -17.50 -3.27 10.45
CA TYR A 572 -18.12 -1.95 10.48
C TYR A 572 -17.21 -0.92 11.12
N THR A 573 -17.21 0.28 10.55
CA THR A 573 -16.52 1.46 11.09
C THR A 573 -17.47 2.64 11.15
N TYR A 574 -17.47 3.32 12.26
CA TYR A 574 -17.98 4.67 12.42
C TYR A 574 -16.84 5.63 12.73
N THR A 575 -16.74 6.75 12.03
CA THR A 575 -15.77 7.82 12.28
C THR A 575 -16.50 9.16 12.35
N HIS A 576 -16.20 9.95 13.36
CA HIS A 576 -16.66 11.32 13.50
C HIS A 576 -15.44 12.25 13.65
N GLN A 577 -15.40 13.31 12.83
CA GLN A 577 -14.36 14.33 12.91
C GLN A 577 -14.94 15.68 13.30
N LYS A 578 -14.25 16.37 14.21
CA LYS A 578 -14.56 17.73 14.61
C LYS A 578 -13.31 18.60 14.42
N VAL A 579 -13.49 19.67 13.64
CA VAL A 579 -12.47 20.69 13.44
C VAL A 579 -12.66 21.77 14.53
N GLU A 580 -11.61 22.07 15.27
CA GLU A 580 -11.63 23.19 16.23
C GLU A 580 -11.34 24.49 15.49
N ASN A 581 -11.99 25.58 15.91
CA ASN A 581 -11.88 26.92 15.33
C ASN A 581 -12.39 27.05 13.89
N ASN A 582 -13.45 26.35 13.54
CA ASN A 582 -14.08 26.41 12.24
C ASN A 582 -14.87 27.74 12.07
N LYS A 583 -14.19 28.78 11.58
CA LYS A 583 -14.86 29.79 10.76
C LYS A 583 -15.09 29.12 9.39
N GLU A 584 -16.24 29.32 8.75
CA GLU A 584 -16.63 28.76 7.46
C GLU A 584 -15.48 28.76 6.42
N ILE A 585 -14.64 27.73 6.46
CA ILE A 585 -13.46 27.60 5.63
C ILE A 585 -13.72 26.42 4.70
N GLU A 586 -13.72 26.68 3.40
CA GLU A 586 -13.79 25.63 2.39
C GLU A 586 -12.41 24.96 2.33
N SER A 587 -12.35 23.70 2.77
CA SER A 587 -11.16 22.83 2.82
C SER A 587 -11.29 21.74 1.76
N ARG A 588 -10.18 21.32 1.16
CA ARG A 588 -10.21 20.37 0.03
C ARG A 588 -10.28 18.91 0.48
N ASN A 589 -9.66 18.56 1.60
CA ASN A 589 -9.50 17.15 2.01
C ASN A 589 -10.06 16.82 3.38
N VAL A 590 -9.98 17.75 4.33
CA VAL A 590 -10.25 17.51 5.76
C VAL A 590 -11.69 17.09 6.04
N LEU A 591 -12.64 17.59 5.27
CA LEU A 591 -14.06 17.31 5.49
C LEU A 591 -14.56 16.12 4.68
N GLU A 592 -13.72 15.52 3.85
CA GLU A 592 -14.07 14.38 3.02
C GLU A 592 -13.55 13.06 3.62
N TYR A 593 -14.26 12.48 4.56
CA TYR A 593 -13.92 11.20 5.19
C TYR A 593 -15.11 10.24 5.19
N LEU A 594 -14.86 8.93 5.31
CA LEU A 594 -15.90 7.94 5.48
C LEU A 594 -16.44 8.00 6.92
N ARG A 595 -17.71 8.42 7.06
CA ARG A 595 -18.41 8.43 8.35
C ARG A 595 -18.87 7.03 8.73
N HIS A 596 -19.48 6.31 7.79
CA HIS A 596 -19.89 4.93 7.97
C HIS A 596 -19.28 4.08 6.86
N LYS A 597 -18.69 2.97 7.23
CA LYS A 597 -18.26 1.92 6.31
C LYS A 597 -18.65 0.56 6.87
N ALA A 598 -19.24 -0.28 6.03
CA ALA A 598 -19.50 -1.67 6.36
C ALA A 598 -19.02 -2.58 5.22
N SER A 599 -18.59 -3.78 5.56
CA SER A 599 -18.28 -4.84 4.59
C SER A 599 -18.78 -6.18 5.11
N ALA A 600 -19.24 -7.03 4.19
CA ALA A 600 -19.61 -8.41 4.48
C ALA A 600 -19.06 -9.31 3.39
N ILE A 601 -18.46 -10.43 3.77
CA ILE A 601 -17.88 -11.42 2.87
C ILE A 601 -18.44 -12.78 3.26
N LEU A 602 -19.10 -13.45 2.33
CA LEU A 602 -19.60 -14.82 2.48
C LEU A 602 -18.83 -15.72 1.52
N LEU A 603 -18.15 -16.72 2.07
CA LEU A 603 -17.42 -17.73 1.30
C LEU A 603 -18.18 -19.05 1.37
N MET A 604 -18.46 -19.64 0.22
CA MET A 604 -19.21 -20.88 0.02
C MET A 604 -18.38 -21.88 -0.81
N GLU A 605 -18.65 -23.16 -0.61
CA GLU A 605 -18.11 -24.26 -1.42
C GLU A 605 -19.25 -25.14 -1.90
N PRO A 606 -19.91 -24.79 -3.05
CA PRO A 606 -21.06 -25.52 -3.56
C PRO A 606 -20.76 -26.99 -3.86
N ILE A 607 -19.58 -27.25 -4.38
CA ILE A 607 -19.02 -28.58 -4.65
C ILE A 607 -17.51 -28.55 -4.43
N THR A 608 -16.89 -29.70 -4.28
CA THR A 608 -15.43 -29.84 -4.10
C THR A 608 -14.66 -29.08 -5.18
N ASN A 609 -13.63 -28.34 -4.77
CA ASN A 609 -12.78 -27.50 -5.62
C ASN A 609 -13.47 -26.27 -6.25
N VAL A 610 -14.74 -26.00 -5.97
CA VAL A 610 -15.44 -24.79 -6.40
C VAL A 610 -15.67 -23.90 -5.20
N SER A 611 -15.06 -22.72 -5.18
CA SER A 611 -15.36 -21.69 -4.19
C SER A 611 -16.17 -20.57 -4.81
N TRP A 612 -17.19 -20.14 -4.10
CA TRP A 612 -18.05 -19.02 -4.47
C TRP A 612 -17.99 -17.97 -3.36
N SER A 613 -17.57 -16.76 -3.69
CA SER A 613 -17.55 -15.64 -2.75
C SER A 613 -18.56 -14.57 -3.17
N MET A 614 -19.28 -14.05 -2.18
CA MET A 614 -20.14 -12.87 -2.31
C MET A 614 -19.67 -11.80 -1.34
N MET A 615 -19.54 -10.58 -1.82
CA MET A 615 -18.99 -9.48 -1.04
C MET A 615 -19.85 -8.25 -1.20
N TYR A 616 -20.24 -7.69 -0.08
CA TYR A 616 -20.97 -6.45 -0.01
C TYR A 616 -20.15 -5.40 0.72
N ARG A 617 -20.13 -4.19 0.19
CA ARG A 617 -19.56 -3.01 0.87
C ARG A 617 -20.52 -1.84 0.83
N PHE A 618 -20.63 -1.16 1.96
CA PHE A 618 -21.40 0.06 2.13
C PHE A 618 -20.46 1.20 2.51
N SER A 619 -20.68 2.39 1.97
CA SER A 619 -19.90 3.60 2.24
C SER A 619 -20.80 4.81 2.34
N ASP A 620 -20.65 5.58 3.42
CA ASP A 620 -21.26 6.91 3.60
C ASP A 620 -20.15 7.92 3.85
N ARG A 621 -19.91 8.78 2.86
CA ARG A 621 -18.85 9.79 2.86
C ARG A 621 -19.40 11.15 3.23
N MET A 622 -18.72 11.83 4.13
CA MET A 622 -18.92 13.24 4.43
C MET A 622 -18.26 14.12 3.35
N GLY A 623 -18.68 15.37 3.29
CA GLY A 623 -18.13 16.36 2.38
C GLY A 623 -18.98 16.64 1.16
N THR A 624 -18.49 17.54 0.33
CA THR A 624 -19.15 18.02 -0.88
C THR A 624 -18.14 18.16 -2.00
N PHE A 625 -18.60 18.04 -3.23
CA PHE A 625 -17.79 18.34 -4.42
C PHE A 625 -18.58 19.20 -5.41
N THR A 626 -17.86 19.90 -6.27
CA THR A 626 -18.48 20.65 -7.36
C THR A 626 -18.63 19.73 -8.56
N ASN A 627 -19.88 19.49 -9.00
CA ASN A 627 -20.17 18.63 -10.14
C ASN A 627 -19.83 19.30 -11.50
N LYS A 628 -20.02 18.58 -12.61
CA LYS A 628 -19.76 19.08 -13.97
C LYS A 628 -20.60 20.30 -14.33
N GLU A 629 -21.79 20.42 -13.74
CA GLU A 629 -22.72 21.54 -13.89
C GLU A 629 -22.36 22.74 -13.00
N LYS A 630 -21.19 22.68 -12.30
CA LYS A 630 -20.71 23.69 -11.34
C LYS A 630 -21.58 23.85 -10.09
N GLN A 631 -22.37 22.84 -9.75
CA GLN A 631 -23.19 22.83 -8.53
C GLN A 631 -22.45 22.12 -7.41
N VAL A 632 -22.54 22.65 -6.19
CA VAL A 632 -22.02 21.96 -4.99
C VAL A 632 -22.97 20.82 -4.62
N THR A 633 -22.44 19.61 -4.56
CA THR A 633 -23.21 18.38 -4.36
C THR A 633 -22.58 17.57 -3.20
N SER A 634 -23.41 17.07 -2.30
CA SER A 634 -22.95 16.15 -1.24
C SER A 634 -22.78 14.74 -1.78
N TYR A 635 -21.82 14.01 -1.23
CA TYR A 635 -21.71 12.56 -1.48
C TYR A 635 -22.96 11.84 -1.00
N LYS A 636 -23.42 10.86 -1.79
CA LYS A 636 -24.56 10.01 -1.43
C LYS A 636 -24.04 8.66 -0.92
N PRO A 637 -24.62 8.10 0.14
CA PRO A 637 -24.32 6.74 0.56
C PRO A 637 -24.59 5.73 -0.56
N TYR A 638 -23.75 4.71 -0.66
CA TYR A 638 -23.91 3.65 -1.65
C TYR A 638 -23.55 2.28 -1.09
N GLY A 639 -24.14 1.24 -1.71
CA GLY A 639 -23.80 -0.16 -1.47
C GLY A 639 -23.44 -0.83 -2.79
N VAL A 640 -22.41 -1.65 -2.78
CA VAL A 640 -21.91 -2.40 -3.96
C VAL A 640 -21.81 -3.87 -3.59
N LEU A 641 -22.32 -4.73 -4.47
CA LEU A 641 -22.26 -6.18 -4.34
C LEU A 641 -21.36 -6.74 -5.45
N ASP A 642 -20.34 -7.50 -5.04
CA ASP A 642 -19.40 -8.16 -5.93
C ASP A 642 -19.45 -9.67 -5.71
N THR A 643 -19.13 -10.48 -6.73
CA THR A 643 -19.10 -11.93 -6.61
C THR A 643 -18.00 -12.55 -7.45
N ARG A 644 -17.46 -13.67 -7.00
CA ARG A 644 -16.47 -14.46 -7.72
C ARG A 644 -16.72 -15.94 -7.53
N LEU A 645 -16.72 -16.68 -8.65
CA LEU A 645 -16.77 -18.13 -8.69
C LEU A 645 -15.42 -18.64 -9.18
N THR A 646 -14.81 -19.55 -8.43
CA THR A 646 -13.46 -20.04 -8.69
C THR A 646 -13.46 -21.57 -8.68
N TYR A 647 -12.89 -22.19 -9.71
CA TYR A 647 -12.59 -23.62 -9.75
C TYR A 647 -11.10 -23.83 -9.66
N THR A 648 -10.64 -24.58 -8.65
CA THR A 648 -9.22 -24.77 -8.34
C THR A 648 -8.84 -26.24 -8.48
N GLN A 649 -7.80 -26.52 -9.26
CA GLN A 649 -7.10 -27.78 -9.36
C GLN A 649 -5.63 -27.63 -8.97
N PRO A 650 -4.88 -28.68 -8.66
CA PRO A 650 -3.48 -28.58 -8.24
C PRO A 650 -2.58 -27.79 -9.19
N ARG A 651 -2.84 -27.82 -10.50
CA ARG A 651 -2.01 -27.19 -11.53
C ARG A 651 -2.63 -25.93 -12.13
N TYR A 652 -3.93 -25.69 -11.96
CA TYR A 652 -4.59 -24.52 -12.52
C TYR A 652 -5.78 -24.06 -11.69
N THR A 653 -6.08 -22.80 -11.83
CA THR A 653 -7.29 -22.18 -11.27
C THR A 653 -7.95 -21.38 -12.38
N VAL A 654 -9.26 -21.52 -12.55
CA VAL A 654 -10.07 -20.68 -13.42
C VAL A 654 -11.12 -19.96 -12.59
N PHE A 655 -11.46 -18.73 -12.97
CA PHE A 655 -12.46 -17.97 -12.26
C PHE A 655 -13.25 -17.06 -13.19
N VAL A 656 -14.44 -16.74 -12.75
CA VAL A 656 -15.27 -15.64 -13.27
C VAL A 656 -15.67 -14.74 -12.12
N GLU A 657 -15.72 -13.46 -12.36
CA GLU A 657 -16.15 -12.47 -11.37
C GLU A 657 -17.05 -11.43 -12.02
N ALA A 658 -18.01 -10.97 -11.24
CA ALA A 658 -18.89 -9.87 -11.59
C ALA A 658 -18.87 -8.86 -10.46
N ASN A 659 -18.59 -7.63 -10.82
CA ASN A 659 -18.43 -6.53 -9.90
C ASN A 659 -19.58 -5.55 -10.08
N ASN A 660 -20.00 -4.91 -8.97
CA ASN A 660 -21.13 -4.01 -8.93
C ASN A 660 -22.38 -4.62 -9.56
N LEU A 661 -22.78 -5.83 -9.07
CA LEU A 661 -23.95 -6.58 -9.57
C LEU A 661 -25.25 -5.78 -9.58
N LEU A 662 -25.35 -4.76 -8.72
CA LEU A 662 -26.52 -3.90 -8.61
C LEU A 662 -26.49 -2.71 -9.57
N ASP A 663 -25.45 -2.63 -10.43
CA ASP A 663 -25.23 -1.54 -11.38
C ASP A 663 -25.36 -0.14 -10.75
N LYS A 664 -24.84 0.01 -9.53
CA LYS A 664 -24.96 1.24 -8.76
C LYS A 664 -24.02 2.30 -9.29
N THR A 665 -24.55 3.48 -9.65
CA THR A 665 -23.72 4.66 -9.89
C THR A 665 -23.26 5.23 -8.56
N TYR A 666 -21.95 5.36 -8.36
CA TYR A 666 -21.36 5.90 -7.14
C TYR A 666 -20.05 6.63 -7.39
N PHE A 667 -19.62 7.42 -6.41
CA PHE A 667 -18.44 8.27 -6.47
C PHE A 667 -17.59 8.06 -5.23
N ASP A 668 -16.34 7.65 -5.41
CA ASP A 668 -15.32 7.64 -4.35
C ASP A 668 -14.62 8.98 -4.24
N PHE A 669 -14.51 9.68 -5.37
CA PHE A 669 -13.85 10.98 -5.49
C PHE A 669 -14.59 11.89 -6.47
N GLY A 670 -15.06 13.04 -6.00
CA GLY A 670 -15.60 14.16 -6.76
C GLY A 670 -16.43 13.77 -7.99
N ASN A 671 -16.02 14.27 -9.15
CA ASN A 671 -16.69 14.06 -10.43
C ASN A 671 -16.29 12.75 -11.15
N VAL A 672 -15.56 11.87 -10.50
CA VAL A 672 -15.10 10.62 -11.09
C VAL A 672 -16.08 9.49 -10.77
N PRO A 673 -17.05 9.18 -11.66
CA PRO A 673 -17.95 8.06 -11.46
C PRO A 673 -17.14 6.76 -11.44
N GLN A 674 -17.54 5.82 -10.59
CA GLN A 674 -16.95 4.50 -10.54
C GLN A 674 -17.65 3.56 -11.54
N PRO A 675 -17.01 2.44 -11.96
CA PRO A 675 -17.62 1.52 -12.92
C PRO A 675 -18.98 1.02 -12.44
N GLY A 676 -19.97 0.98 -13.34
CA GLY A 676 -21.22 0.27 -13.18
C GLY A 676 -20.98 -1.24 -13.14
N PHE A 677 -21.94 -2.04 -13.57
CA PHE A 677 -21.75 -3.50 -13.69
C PHE A 677 -20.61 -3.82 -14.67
N TRP A 678 -19.69 -4.69 -14.25
CA TRP A 678 -18.64 -5.21 -15.10
C TRP A 678 -18.22 -6.62 -14.70
N PHE A 679 -17.71 -7.40 -15.64
CA PHE A 679 -17.30 -8.77 -15.39
C PHE A 679 -15.88 -9.03 -15.88
N MET A 680 -15.28 -10.08 -15.34
CA MET A 680 -13.94 -10.56 -15.71
C MET A 680 -13.89 -12.08 -15.61
N ALA A 681 -13.08 -12.68 -16.44
CA ALA A 681 -12.70 -14.07 -16.34
C ALA A 681 -11.18 -14.21 -16.40
N GLY A 682 -10.66 -15.24 -15.79
CA GLY A 682 -9.22 -15.49 -15.83
C GLY A 682 -8.85 -16.93 -15.50
N ALA A 683 -7.60 -17.23 -15.82
CA ALA A 683 -6.97 -18.50 -15.49
C ALA A 683 -5.56 -18.27 -14.95
N SER A 684 -5.14 -19.12 -14.04
CA SER A 684 -3.75 -19.20 -13.59
C SER A 684 -3.27 -20.64 -13.61
N PHE A 685 -1.98 -20.81 -13.87
CA PHE A 685 -1.32 -22.11 -13.93
C PHE A 685 -0.14 -22.11 -12.96
N ASN A 686 0.02 -23.23 -12.24
CA ASN A 686 1.14 -23.47 -11.34
C ASN A 686 1.75 -24.83 -11.67
N ILE A 687 3.03 -24.83 -11.97
CA ILE A 687 3.81 -26.01 -12.34
C ILE A 687 4.98 -26.11 -11.39
N ASN A 688 5.09 -27.22 -10.67
CA ASN A 688 6.30 -27.56 -9.93
C ASN A 688 7.35 -28.05 -10.93
N LEU A 689 8.57 -27.51 -10.85
CA LEU A 689 9.70 -27.78 -11.74
C LEU A 689 10.61 -28.86 -11.14
#